data_d1e58c225746155f9b6dc194e147a4c2
#
_entry.id   d1e58c225746155f9b6dc194e147a4c2
#
_cell.length_a   1.000
_cell.length_b   1.000
_cell.length_c   1.000
_cell.angle_alpha   90.00
_cell.angle_beta   90.00
_cell.angle_gamma   90.00
#
_symmetry.space_group_name_H-M   'P 1'
#
loop_
_entity.id
_entity.type
_entity.pdbx_description
1 polymer ?
#
loop_
_entity_poly.entity_id
_entity_poly.type
_entity_poly.pdbx_seq_one_letter_code
_entity_poly.pdbx_strand_id
1 'polypeptide(L)'
;MKRPLAGMSSIFLLMIVGAAACSGHDAREDRPESAGDGASGTASGTAPFARRATFLPAYRVIGPGADVERAAALAGALGLAEEGFRGGAFLAADGAIRYLDRARFQRLPTRKGDAPVPWFRDERGFATSRGDDAMDFEALAAIRVLPEPDAAARAWAALDLARLPIGRDVAVGHSLFEAVDAAGRRVARAELDTQVSFRDALEGLRLIGPGAKVRVTFDAAGAVTHLIYARREIERGEDVAIVPPSEAPALCAGALGGRATLTAEPELVYYAPPLSREVQRILPHYVCSARRGVGDQAVDVRKAIVPAVMNAPRAAISARVDGAIVTAEATVTGGTAPYTYRWVSSAHLMDAAGAGGAKVQIAPGDSGVRGQTETLSLYVTDADGLVATAARQVSFARAAPWPGAPPASPGLPSPPGVPAGNEGRAAVGAEWVGLCGGLDHSAANVDGLLKSFQAGGVEKRFNWGDQRAWEIDFKDARLGGQDASFADSVDLTFYTGHANGLGFMFCSAMTDRFLHFNEAHWGNSNLEWMVVAACGPLQDDAGAWRFRWSGAFDGLHLLLGYATESFDDTTEGAMFAGYLLDDASPTPLRQAWVTTAIEVQPDDEVIYAVMGAYGQGWTLPNYDDHFWGKGPVGPDLRGAERIGFWRLAGPT
;
A
#
# COMPACT_ATOMS: atom_id res chain seq x y z
N MET A 1 -68.63 -18.80 9.91
CA MET A 1 -68.73 -20.01 10.78
C MET A 1 -67.39 -20.25 11.42
N LYS A 2 -67.34 -20.09 12.74
CA LYS A 2 -66.47 -20.73 13.75
C LYS A 2 -64.94 -20.79 13.54
N ARG A 3 -64.29 -20.08 14.43
CA ARG A 3 -62.91 -20.27 14.99
C ARG A 3 -62.76 -21.63 15.71
N PRO A 4 -61.56 -22.08 16.17
CA PRO A 4 -60.71 -21.43 17.13
C PRO A 4 -59.19 -21.63 16.87
N LEU A 5 -58.36 -20.74 17.29
CA LEU A 5 -57.36 -20.48 18.36
C LEU A 5 -56.69 -21.69 19.07
N ALA A 6 -55.33 -21.71 19.02
CA ALA A 6 -54.37 -22.12 20.06
C ALA A 6 -52.95 -21.75 19.49
N GLY A 7 -52.01 -21.00 20.06
CA GLY A 7 -51.68 -20.71 21.47
C GLY A 7 -50.52 -21.58 21.98
N MET A 8 -49.23 -21.10 21.90
CA MET A 8 -48.12 -21.54 22.76
C MET A 8 -46.91 -20.60 22.48
N SER A 9 -46.64 -19.72 23.31
CA SER A 9 -45.79 -19.64 24.53
C SER A 9 -44.29 -19.69 24.24
N SER A 10 -43.68 -18.52 24.40
CA SER A 10 -42.25 -18.24 24.45
C SER A 10 -41.60 -18.81 25.71
N ILE A 11 -40.41 -19.35 25.59
CA ILE A 11 -39.55 -19.61 26.74
C ILE A 11 -38.24 -18.85 26.48
N PHE A 12 -38.02 -17.80 27.27
CA PHE A 12 -36.72 -17.12 27.46
C PHE A 12 -35.87 -18.01 28.37
N LEU A 13 -34.65 -18.32 27.96
CA LEU A 13 -33.63 -18.91 28.83
C LEU A 13 -32.51 -17.88 29.03
N LEU A 14 -32.49 -17.33 30.23
CA LEU A 14 -31.46 -16.41 30.75
C LEU A 14 -30.32 -17.28 31.31
N MET A 15 -29.12 -17.22 30.76
CA MET A 15 -27.91 -17.77 31.41
C MET A 15 -27.09 -16.66 32.02
N ILE A 16 -27.09 -16.67 33.34
CA ILE A 16 -26.17 -15.90 34.19
C ILE A 16 -24.87 -16.71 34.32
N VAL A 17 -23.74 -16.13 33.95
CA VAL A 17 -22.41 -16.70 34.27
C VAL A 17 -21.82 -15.90 35.40
N GLY A 18 -21.67 -16.57 36.53
CA GLY A 18 -21.03 -16.02 37.72
C GLY A 18 -19.49 -16.11 37.63
N ALA A 19 -18.88 -15.07 38.13
CA ALA A 19 -17.44 -15.02 38.39
C ALA A 19 -17.08 -15.91 39.62
N ALA A 20 -16.04 -16.70 39.49
CA ALA A 20 -15.35 -17.32 40.63
C ALA A 20 -13.85 -17.10 40.52
N ALA A 21 -13.32 -16.34 41.43
CA ALA A 21 -11.89 -16.28 41.72
C ALA A 21 -11.48 -17.52 42.54
N CYS A 22 -10.34 -18.13 42.21
CA CYS A 22 -9.62 -19.01 43.13
C CYS A 22 -8.11 -18.85 42.98
N SER A 23 -7.51 -18.65 44.13
CA SER A 23 -6.10 -18.54 44.46
C SER A 23 -5.38 -19.92 44.47
N GLY A 24 -4.15 -19.89 44.08
CA GLY A 24 -2.94 -20.63 44.40
C GLY A 24 -2.97 -22.08 44.87
N HIS A 25 -2.09 -22.86 44.28
CA HIS A 25 -1.15 -23.72 45.05
C HIS A 25 -0.04 -24.27 44.14
N ASP A 26 1.19 -24.22 44.67
CA ASP A 26 2.38 -24.88 44.16
C ASP A 26 2.25 -26.39 44.13
N ALA A 27 2.76 -27.06 43.09
CA ALA A 27 3.37 -28.38 43.18
C ALA A 27 4.35 -28.59 42.02
N ARG A 28 5.60 -28.81 42.39
CA ARG A 28 6.66 -29.37 41.54
C ARG A 28 6.32 -30.85 41.27
N GLU A 29 6.60 -31.32 40.05
CA GLU A 29 7.34 -32.58 39.82
C GLU A 29 7.53 -32.86 38.32
N ASP A 30 8.77 -33.13 38.00
CA ASP A 30 9.39 -34.01 36.99
C ASP A 30 9.10 -33.89 35.47
N ARG A 31 10.25 -33.62 34.79
CA ARG A 31 10.50 -33.86 33.36
C ARG A 31 10.53 -35.35 33.00
N PRO A 32 10.24 -35.67 31.71
CA PRO A 32 11.39 -36.05 30.88
C PRO A 32 11.47 -35.27 29.53
N GLU A 33 12.72 -35.21 29.10
CA GLU A 33 13.20 -34.67 27.82
C GLU A 33 12.61 -35.41 26.62
N SER A 34 12.20 -34.69 25.60
CA SER A 34 12.29 -35.18 24.23
C SER A 34 12.58 -34.01 23.29
N ALA A 35 13.53 -34.25 22.42
CA ALA A 35 14.19 -33.36 21.51
C ALA A 35 13.29 -32.81 20.38
N GLY A 36 13.67 -31.63 19.92
CA GLY A 36 13.66 -31.23 18.51
C GLY A 36 12.43 -30.46 18.05
N ASP A 37 12.54 -29.17 17.85
CA ASP A 37 12.62 -28.59 16.52
C ASP A 37 12.77 -27.08 16.66
N GLY A 38 13.80 -26.58 16.00
CA GLY A 38 14.19 -25.19 16.09
C GLY A 38 13.27 -24.30 15.29
N ALA A 39 12.49 -23.51 16.00
CA ALA A 39 12.03 -22.24 15.46
C ALA A 39 13.18 -21.25 15.64
N SER A 40 13.92 -20.94 14.59
CA SER A 40 14.87 -19.85 14.56
C SER A 40 14.12 -18.52 14.57
N GLY A 41 13.69 -18.10 15.77
CA GLY A 41 13.42 -16.71 16.02
C GLY A 41 14.75 -15.98 15.93
N THR A 42 15.06 -15.37 14.81
CA THR A 42 16.12 -14.37 14.73
C THR A 42 15.66 -13.18 15.57
N ALA A 43 16.02 -13.18 16.85
CA ALA A 43 16.04 -11.97 17.61
C ALA A 43 16.94 -11.00 16.82
N SER A 44 16.37 -9.94 16.27
CA SER A 44 17.09 -8.80 15.74
C SER A 44 17.93 -8.21 16.87
N GLY A 45 19.11 -8.79 17.04
CA GLY A 45 20.09 -8.30 17.98
C GLY A 45 20.61 -6.98 17.40
N THR A 46 20.14 -5.86 17.92
CA THR A 46 20.80 -4.57 17.72
C THR A 46 22.27 -4.76 18.04
N ALA A 47 23.11 -4.59 17.02
CA ALA A 47 24.55 -4.77 17.16
C ALA A 47 25.04 -3.97 18.38
N PRO A 48 25.90 -4.54 19.24
CA PRO A 48 26.38 -3.87 20.47
C PRO A 48 26.99 -2.49 20.23
N PHE A 49 27.39 -2.23 18.99
CA PHE A 49 27.98 -0.99 18.51
C PHE A 49 26.97 0.18 18.44
N ALA A 50 25.72 -0.07 18.03
CA ALA A 50 24.70 0.96 17.85
C ALA A 50 24.23 1.62 19.16
N ARG A 51 24.36 0.95 20.30
CA ARG A 51 23.91 1.45 21.62
C ARG A 51 24.83 2.52 22.27
N ARG A 52 26.01 2.79 21.71
CA ARG A 52 26.99 3.72 22.30
C ARG A 52 27.48 4.82 21.36
N ALA A 53 27.12 4.78 20.09
CA ALA A 53 27.62 5.74 19.11
C ALA A 53 26.79 7.02 19.12
N THR A 54 27.44 8.15 19.31
CA THR A 54 26.91 9.48 18.99
C THR A 54 27.27 9.88 17.56
N PHE A 55 28.05 9.09 16.85
CA PHE A 55 28.51 9.33 15.48
C PHE A 55 28.47 8.04 14.68
N LEU A 56 28.05 8.13 13.42
CA LEU A 56 28.08 7.05 12.44
C LEU A 56 28.59 7.58 11.09
N PRO A 57 29.26 6.75 10.27
CA PRO A 57 29.68 7.18 8.95
C PRO A 57 28.47 7.50 8.04
N ALA A 58 28.59 8.57 7.27
CA ALA A 58 27.77 8.75 6.08
C ALA A 58 28.42 7.97 4.93
N TYR A 59 27.63 7.42 4.01
CA TYR A 59 28.15 6.75 2.83
C TYR A 59 27.90 7.62 1.60
N ARG A 60 28.99 8.03 0.93
CA ARG A 60 28.92 8.86 -0.26
C ARG A 60 28.50 8.02 -1.47
N VAL A 61 27.54 8.51 -2.25
CA VAL A 61 27.18 7.91 -3.52
C VAL A 61 28.23 8.28 -4.56
N ILE A 62 28.83 7.28 -5.20
CA ILE A 62 29.89 7.46 -6.19
C ILE A 62 29.47 7.09 -7.60
N GLY A 63 28.33 6.41 -7.76
CA GLY A 63 27.79 6.07 -9.06
C GLY A 63 26.51 5.22 -9.00
N PRO A 64 25.96 4.87 -10.16
CA PRO A 64 24.88 3.89 -10.26
C PRO A 64 25.42 2.50 -9.94
N GLY A 65 24.61 1.66 -9.31
CA GLY A 65 24.99 0.27 -8.97
C GLY A 65 24.96 -0.68 -10.17
N ALA A 66 24.37 -0.28 -11.28
CA ALA A 66 24.34 -1.02 -12.53
C ALA A 66 24.57 -0.10 -13.74
N ASP A 67 25.07 -0.70 -14.82
CA ASP A 67 25.14 -0.11 -16.15
C ASP A 67 24.49 -1.06 -17.17
N VAL A 68 24.38 -0.63 -18.40
CA VAL A 68 23.71 -1.41 -19.47
C VAL A 68 24.43 -2.74 -19.75
N GLU A 69 25.76 -2.79 -19.65
CA GLU A 69 26.55 -4.01 -19.89
C GLU A 69 26.28 -5.05 -18.79
N ARG A 70 26.33 -4.63 -17.51
CA ARG A 70 26.00 -5.48 -16.36
C ARG A 70 24.54 -5.96 -16.41
N ALA A 71 23.60 -5.07 -16.77
CA ALA A 71 22.21 -5.41 -16.92
C ALA A 71 21.95 -6.46 -18.03
N ALA A 72 22.59 -6.29 -19.18
CA ALA A 72 22.53 -7.26 -20.28
C ALA A 72 23.18 -8.61 -19.89
N ALA A 73 24.29 -8.58 -19.16
CA ALA A 73 24.94 -9.79 -18.65
C ALA A 73 24.03 -10.55 -17.66
N LEU A 74 23.34 -9.85 -16.77
CA LEU A 74 22.36 -10.43 -15.84
C LEU A 74 21.17 -11.03 -16.62
N ALA A 75 20.64 -10.31 -17.60
CA ALA A 75 19.55 -10.77 -18.45
C ALA A 75 19.94 -12.06 -19.17
N GLY A 76 21.13 -12.12 -19.75
CA GLY A 76 21.66 -13.33 -20.38
C GLY A 76 21.87 -14.50 -19.42
N ALA A 77 22.41 -14.25 -18.22
CA ALA A 77 22.65 -15.26 -17.19
C ALA A 77 21.35 -15.90 -16.66
N LEU A 78 20.28 -15.13 -16.59
CA LEU A 78 18.97 -15.58 -16.10
C LEU A 78 18.01 -16.00 -17.24
N GLY A 79 18.40 -15.80 -18.50
CA GLY A 79 17.55 -16.12 -19.68
C GLY A 79 16.31 -15.23 -19.77
N LEU A 80 16.43 -13.93 -19.46
CA LEU A 80 15.32 -12.99 -19.46
C LEU A 80 14.99 -12.53 -20.88
N ALA A 81 13.70 -12.49 -21.21
CA ALA A 81 13.21 -12.02 -22.50
C ALA A 81 13.09 -10.48 -22.52
N GLU A 82 13.37 -9.84 -23.66
CA GLU A 82 13.36 -8.37 -23.79
C GLU A 82 11.99 -7.76 -23.45
N GLU A 83 10.90 -8.40 -23.83
CA GLU A 83 9.53 -7.94 -23.59
C GLU A 83 9.15 -7.85 -22.11
N GLY A 84 9.90 -8.51 -21.23
CA GLY A 84 9.73 -8.41 -19.78
C GLY A 84 10.33 -7.14 -19.17
N PHE A 85 11.20 -6.45 -19.90
CA PHE A 85 11.76 -5.18 -19.46
C PHE A 85 10.84 -4.01 -19.86
N ARG A 86 10.63 -3.09 -18.94
CA ARG A 86 9.79 -1.91 -19.18
C ARG A 86 10.36 -1.07 -20.32
N GLY A 87 9.56 -0.86 -21.38
CA GLY A 87 10.02 -0.17 -22.58
C GLY A 87 11.11 -0.89 -23.38
N GLY A 88 11.33 -2.21 -23.14
CA GLY A 88 12.35 -3.02 -23.80
C GLY A 88 13.80 -2.69 -23.42
N ALA A 89 14.00 -1.88 -22.39
CA ALA A 89 15.33 -1.47 -21.95
C ALA A 89 15.81 -2.30 -20.74
N PHE A 90 16.99 -2.92 -20.84
CA PHE A 90 17.59 -3.66 -19.72
C PHE A 90 17.81 -2.81 -18.47
N LEU A 91 18.05 -1.52 -18.62
CA LEU A 91 18.24 -0.57 -17.54
C LEU A 91 17.20 0.54 -17.64
N ALA A 92 16.45 0.75 -16.58
CA ALA A 92 15.49 1.83 -16.49
C ALA A 92 16.19 3.20 -16.41
N ALA A 93 15.46 4.28 -16.70
CA ALA A 93 16.00 5.64 -16.72
C ALA A 93 16.58 6.09 -15.36
N ASP A 94 16.11 5.53 -14.26
CA ASP A 94 16.63 5.78 -12.91
C ASP A 94 17.85 4.90 -12.53
N GLY A 95 18.29 4.01 -13.42
CA GLY A 95 19.43 3.13 -13.20
C GLY A 95 19.10 1.79 -12.53
N ALA A 96 17.83 1.47 -12.31
CA ALA A 96 17.41 0.15 -11.83
C ALA A 96 17.26 -0.86 -12.98
N ILE A 97 17.47 -2.14 -12.67
CA ILE A 97 17.09 -3.24 -13.55
C ILE A 97 15.73 -3.74 -13.06
N ARG A 98 14.71 -3.68 -13.91
CA ARG A 98 13.35 -4.14 -13.60
C ARG A 98 12.86 -5.08 -14.67
N TYR A 99 12.49 -6.27 -14.28
CA TYR A 99 11.94 -7.30 -15.16
C TYR A 99 10.64 -7.87 -14.58
N LEU A 100 9.64 -8.04 -15.42
CA LEU A 100 8.36 -8.67 -15.09
C LEU A 100 7.87 -9.50 -16.28
N ASP A 101 7.86 -10.81 -16.12
CA ASP A 101 7.16 -11.73 -17.04
C ASP A 101 5.67 -11.78 -16.68
N ARG A 102 4.88 -10.90 -17.31
CA ARG A 102 3.44 -10.77 -17.01
C ARG A 102 2.64 -12.03 -17.27
N ALA A 103 3.11 -12.88 -18.19
CA ALA A 103 2.42 -14.11 -18.53
C ALA A 103 2.63 -15.22 -17.49
N ARG A 104 3.74 -15.16 -16.73
CA ARG A 104 4.15 -16.20 -15.78
C ARG A 104 4.12 -15.75 -14.32
N PHE A 105 4.21 -14.46 -14.04
CA PHE A 105 4.29 -13.93 -12.68
C PHE A 105 3.04 -14.26 -11.88
N GLN A 106 3.19 -15.14 -10.88
CA GLN A 106 2.12 -15.62 -9.99
C GLN A 106 0.94 -16.23 -10.77
N ARG A 107 1.25 -16.89 -11.89
CA ARG A 107 0.24 -17.52 -12.72
C ARG A 107 -0.38 -18.71 -11.99
N LEU A 108 -1.70 -18.76 -12.01
CA LEU A 108 -2.46 -19.89 -11.51
C LEU A 108 -2.70 -20.93 -12.62
N PRO A 109 -2.71 -22.23 -12.31
CA PRO A 109 -3.13 -23.25 -13.24
C PRO A 109 -4.65 -23.18 -13.41
N THR A 110 -5.08 -23.04 -14.65
CA THR A 110 -6.49 -23.00 -15.04
C THR A 110 -6.81 -24.08 -16.05
N ARG A 111 -8.04 -24.55 -16.05
CA ARG A 111 -8.59 -25.40 -17.09
C ARG A 111 -9.27 -24.49 -18.11
N LYS A 112 -8.77 -24.45 -19.33
CA LYS A 112 -9.42 -23.71 -20.41
C LYS A 112 -10.79 -24.31 -20.69
N GLY A 113 -11.83 -23.48 -20.71
CA GLY A 113 -13.08 -23.82 -21.36
C GLY A 113 -12.85 -24.12 -22.85
N ASP A 114 -13.60 -25.04 -23.40
CA ASP A 114 -13.45 -25.46 -24.83
C ASP A 114 -13.86 -24.36 -25.83
N ALA A 115 -14.38 -23.25 -25.40
CA ALA A 115 -14.81 -22.12 -26.22
C ALA A 115 -13.82 -20.95 -26.15
N PRO A 116 -13.49 -20.29 -27.24
CA PRO A 116 -12.76 -19.03 -27.19
C PRO A 116 -13.59 -18.00 -26.44
N VAL A 117 -12.97 -17.37 -25.45
CA VAL A 117 -13.61 -16.31 -24.67
C VAL A 117 -13.91 -15.13 -25.61
N PRO A 118 -15.17 -14.81 -25.88
CA PRO A 118 -15.48 -13.69 -26.77
C PRO A 118 -15.22 -12.38 -26.04
N TRP A 119 -14.43 -11.54 -26.66
CA TRP A 119 -14.33 -10.14 -26.28
C TRP A 119 -15.63 -9.44 -26.61
N PHE A 120 -16.19 -8.70 -25.68
CA PHE A 120 -17.31 -7.81 -25.92
C PHE A 120 -17.02 -6.43 -25.31
N ARG A 121 -17.78 -5.45 -25.74
CA ARG A 121 -17.74 -4.13 -25.09
C ARG A 121 -18.86 -4.09 -24.08
N ASP A 122 -18.52 -3.60 -22.89
CA ASP A 122 -19.53 -3.33 -21.86
C ASP A 122 -20.44 -2.15 -22.27
N GLU A 123 -21.39 -1.79 -21.43
CA GLU A 123 -22.31 -0.68 -21.64
C GLU A 123 -21.59 0.66 -21.78
N ARG A 124 -20.38 0.78 -21.24
CA ARG A 124 -19.51 1.95 -21.32
C ARG A 124 -18.60 1.94 -22.56
N GLY A 125 -18.61 0.87 -23.34
CA GLY A 125 -17.81 0.73 -24.56
C GLY A 125 -16.39 0.24 -24.34
N PHE A 126 -15.99 -0.14 -23.10
CA PHE A 126 -14.71 -0.73 -22.81
C PHE A 126 -14.67 -2.21 -23.22
N ALA A 127 -13.51 -2.68 -23.64
CA ALA A 127 -13.31 -4.09 -23.95
C ALA A 127 -13.30 -4.91 -22.66
N THR A 128 -14.14 -5.92 -22.62
CA THR A 128 -14.22 -6.85 -21.49
C THR A 128 -14.26 -8.29 -22.01
N SER A 129 -13.87 -9.24 -21.18
CA SER A 129 -13.95 -10.66 -21.49
C SER A 129 -14.72 -11.40 -20.42
N ARG A 130 -15.48 -12.43 -20.81
CA ARG A 130 -15.98 -13.42 -19.85
C ARG A 130 -14.83 -14.35 -19.52
N GLY A 131 -14.31 -14.27 -18.29
CA GLY A 131 -13.29 -15.19 -17.82
C GLY A 131 -13.90 -16.59 -17.60
N ASP A 132 -13.80 -17.48 -18.59
CA ASP A 132 -14.31 -18.84 -18.48
C ASP A 132 -13.26 -19.83 -17.94
N ASP A 133 -12.04 -19.36 -17.67
CA ASP A 133 -10.97 -20.18 -17.12
C ASP A 133 -11.26 -20.54 -15.66
N ALA A 134 -11.52 -21.82 -15.42
CA ALA A 134 -11.76 -22.36 -14.08
C ALA A 134 -10.43 -22.78 -13.43
N MET A 135 -10.33 -22.60 -12.12
CA MET A 135 -9.19 -23.05 -11.34
C MET A 135 -8.98 -24.58 -11.47
N ASP A 136 -7.77 -25.00 -11.76
CA ASP A 136 -7.33 -26.39 -11.66
C ASP A 136 -6.72 -26.66 -10.28
N PHE A 137 -7.54 -27.04 -9.31
CA PHE A 137 -7.09 -27.31 -7.94
C PHE A 137 -6.15 -28.50 -7.83
N GLU A 138 -6.21 -29.48 -8.73
CA GLU A 138 -5.31 -30.61 -8.75
C GLU A 138 -3.91 -30.17 -9.21
N ALA A 139 -3.85 -29.41 -10.30
CA ALA A 139 -2.61 -28.83 -10.78
C ALA A 139 -2.03 -27.81 -9.77
N LEU A 140 -2.89 -27.02 -9.09
CA LEU A 140 -2.45 -26.10 -8.02
C LEU A 140 -1.81 -26.87 -6.85
N ALA A 141 -2.44 -27.94 -6.38
CA ALA A 141 -1.91 -28.78 -5.31
C ALA A 141 -0.62 -29.54 -5.73
N ALA A 142 -0.39 -29.71 -7.02
CA ALA A 142 0.80 -30.33 -7.57
C ALA A 142 1.98 -29.37 -7.74
N ILE A 143 1.79 -28.06 -7.59
CA ILE A 143 2.89 -27.08 -7.68
C ILE A 143 3.97 -27.46 -6.66
N ARG A 144 5.19 -27.45 -7.11
CA ARG A 144 6.39 -27.57 -6.28
C ARG A 144 7.32 -26.45 -6.68
N VAL A 145 7.40 -25.45 -5.82
CA VAL A 145 8.27 -24.28 -6.04
C VAL A 145 9.74 -24.70 -6.05
N LEU A 146 10.57 -23.90 -6.68
CA LEU A 146 12.01 -24.15 -6.69
C LEU A 146 12.54 -24.18 -5.24
N PRO A 147 13.31 -25.22 -4.84
CA PRO A 147 13.86 -25.30 -3.48
C PRO A 147 14.68 -24.05 -3.12
N GLU A 148 14.51 -23.54 -1.92
CA GLU A 148 15.15 -22.30 -1.45
C GLU A 148 16.68 -22.26 -1.68
N PRO A 149 17.46 -23.32 -1.34
CA PRO A 149 18.90 -23.31 -1.61
C PRO A 149 19.25 -23.23 -3.09
N ASP A 150 18.46 -23.88 -3.95
CA ASP A 150 18.70 -23.91 -5.40
C ASP A 150 18.38 -22.52 -6.01
N ALA A 151 17.27 -21.89 -5.58
CA ALA A 151 16.90 -20.55 -5.98
C ALA A 151 17.96 -19.53 -5.58
N ALA A 152 18.41 -19.57 -4.31
CA ALA A 152 19.44 -18.69 -3.78
C ALA A 152 20.78 -18.87 -4.52
N ALA A 153 21.23 -20.10 -4.72
CA ALA A 153 22.47 -20.39 -5.45
C ALA A 153 22.42 -19.87 -6.90
N ARG A 154 21.27 -20.05 -7.58
CA ARG A 154 21.07 -19.62 -8.96
C ARG A 154 21.03 -18.10 -9.10
N ALA A 155 20.30 -17.41 -8.22
CA ALA A 155 20.27 -15.95 -8.17
C ALA A 155 21.66 -15.37 -7.89
N TRP A 156 22.37 -15.93 -6.91
CA TRP A 156 23.73 -15.54 -6.57
C TRP A 156 24.68 -15.65 -7.77
N ALA A 157 24.71 -16.82 -8.41
CA ALA A 157 25.61 -17.08 -9.52
C ALA A 157 25.37 -16.11 -10.70
N ALA A 158 24.12 -15.76 -10.99
CA ALA A 158 23.80 -14.83 -12.07
C ALA A 158 24.24 -13.38 -11.74
N LEU A 159 24.00 -12.92 -10.51
CA LEU A 159 24.41 -11.60 -10.05
C LEU A 159 25.94 -11.45 -9.98
N ASP A 160 26.65 -12.50 -9.55
CA ASP A 160 28.12 -12.56 -9.52
C ASP A 160 28.70 -12.52 -10.94
N LEU A 161 28.15 -13.33 -11.86
CA LEU A 161 28.55 -13.32 -13.28
C LEU A 161 28.38 -11.93 -13.92
N ALA A 162 27.30 -11.24 -13.58
CA ALA A 162 27.04 -9.85 -14.02
C ALA A 162 27.89 -8.81 -13.26
N ARG A 163 28.70 -9.22 -12.29
CA ARG A 163 29.49 -8.34 -11.43
C ARG A 163 28.67 -7.26 -10.74
N LEU A 164 27.45 -7.59 -10.37
CA LEU A 164 26.56 -6.70 -9.64
C LEU A 164 26.80 -6.84 -8.14
N PRO A 165 27.09 -5.76 -7.41
CA PRO A 165 27.29 -5.84 -5.95
C PRO A 165 26.00 -6.24 -5.25
N ILE A 166 26.08 -7.20 -4.34
CA ILE A 166 24.97 -7.72 -3.55
C ILE A 166 25.35 -7.89 -2.09
N GLY A 167 24.34 -7.80 -1.22
CA GLY A 167 24.48 -8.14 0.20
C GLY A 167 24.72 -9.63 0.39
N ARG A 168 25.29 -9.97 1.54
CA ARG A 168 25.63 -11.36 1.88
C ARG A 168 24.54 -12.11 2.62
N ASP A 169 23.61 -11.37 3.22
CA ASP A 169 22.46 -11.96 3.89
C ASP A 169 21.35 -12.21 2.87
N VAL A 170 20.83 -13.45 2.86
CA VAL A 170 19.83 -13.89 1.89
C VAL A 170 18.57 -14.28 2.64
N ALA A 171 17.48 -13.64 2.29
CA ALA A 171 16.14 -14.04 2.72
C ALA A 171 15.41 -14.72 1.56
N VAL A 172 14.68 -15.79 1.87
CA VAL A 172 13.85 -16.50 0.91
C VAL A 172 12.41 -16.50 1.39
N GLY A 173 11.47 -16.26 0.48
CA GLY A 173 10.06 -16.26 0.75
C GLY A 173 9.26 -16.76 -0.45
N HIS A 174 7.93 -16.79 -0.30
CA HIS A 174 7.03 -17.33 -1.30
C HIS A 174 5.78 -16.47 -1.40
N SER A 175 5.20 -16.35 -2.60
CA SER A 175 3.82 -15.90 -2.75
C SER A 175 2.89 -17.04 -2.37
N LEU A 176 2.03 -16.80 -1.39
CA LEU A 176 1.06 -17.76 -0.90
C LEU A 176 -0.32 -17.46 -1.48
N PHE A 177 -0.88 -18.44 -2.18
CA PHE A 177 -2.25 -18.40 -2.68
C PHE A 177 -3.14 -19.26 -1.80
N GLU A 178 -4.28 -18.73 -1.39
CA GLU A 178 -5.30 -19.43 -0.62
C GLU A 178 -6.68 -19.24 -1.27
N ALA A 179 -7.49 -20.31 -1.27
CA ALA A 179 -8.86 -20.31 -1.75
C ALA A 179 -9.82 -20.84 -0.69
N VAL A 180 -10.97 -20.20 -0.57
CA VAL A 180 -12.05 -20.60 0.32
C VAL A 180 -13.38 -20.62 -0.41
N ASP A 181 -14.31 -21.48 0.04
CA ASP A 181 -15.70 -21.46 -0.43
C ASP A 181 -16.51 -20.32 0.22
N ALA A 182 -17.75 -20.13 -0.21
CA ALA A 182 -18.65 -19.10 0.33
C ALA A 182 -18.91 -19.23 1.84
N ALA A 183 -18.69 -20.41 2.43
CA ALA A 183 -18.78 -20.65 3.87
C ALA A 183 -17.45 -20.38 4.61
N GLY A 184 -16.42 -19.89 3.90
CA GLY A 184 -15.09 -19.65 4.46
C GLY A 184 -14.26 -20.90 4.71
N ARG A 185 -14.66 -22.08 4.21
CA ARG A 185 -13.87 -23.30 4.33
C ARG A 185 -12.75 -23.30 3.30
N ARG A 186 -11.51 -23.53 3.74
CA ARG A 186 -10.36 -23.56 2.85
C ARG A 186 -10.47 -24.71 1.84
N VAL A 187 -10.42 -24.37 0.57
CA VAL A 187 -10.45 -25.29 -0.58
C VAL A 187 -9.04 -25.62 -1.05
N ALA A 188 -8.17 -24.62 -1.09
CA ALA A 188 -6.78 -24.79 -1.52
C ALA A 188 -5.83 -23.85 -0.78
N ARG A 189 -4.56 -24.24 -0.75
CA ARG A 189 -3.42 -23.42 -0.35
C ARG A 189 -2.19 -23.90 -1.11
N ALA A 190 -1.44 -22.98 -1.74
CA ALA A 190 -0.22 -23.30 -2.48
C ALA A 190 0.76 -22.13 -2.46
N GLU A 191 2.03 -22.46 -2.40
CA GLU A 191 3.12 -21.54 -2.74
C GLU A 191 3.27 -21.52 -4.26
N LEU A 192 3.41 -20.32 -4.85
CA LEU A 192 3.43 -20.15 -6.31
C LEU A 192 4.83 -19.94 -6.88
N ASP A 193 5.74 -19.40 -6.08
CA ASP A 193 7.07 -18.97 -6.50
C ASP A 193 8.07 -19.08 -5.36
N THR A 194 9.36 -18.92 -5.69
CA THR A 194 10.44 -18.75 -4.71
C THR A 194 11.12 -17.42 -4.96
N GLN A 195 11.13 -16.57 -3.94
CA GLN A 195 11.61 -15.20 -3.97
C GLN A 195 12.90 -15.10 -3.15
N VAL A 196 13.98 -14.67 -3.80
CA VAL A 196 15.31 -14.53 -3.18
C VAL A 196 15.64 -13.05 -3.07
N SER A 197 15.71 -12.54 -1.85
CA SER A 197 16.08 -11.15 -1.52
C SER A 197 17.48 -11.11 -0.94
N PHE A 198 18.31 -10.20 -1.44
CA PHE A 198 19.68 -9.99 -0.94
C PHE A 198 19.70 -8.73 -0.06
N ARG A 199 19.91 -8.96 1.24
CA ARG A 199 19.97 -7.90 2.24
C ARG A 199 21.40 -7.43 2.45
N ASP A 200 21.57 -6.17 2.78
CA ASP A 200 22.87 -5.58 3.04
C ASP A 200 22.92 -4.90 4.40
N ALA A 201 24.13 -4.72 4.92
CA ALA A 201 24.38 -4.02 6.17
C ALA A 201 25.61 -3.12 6.06
N LEU A 202 25.53 -1.94 6.67
CA LEU A 202 26.61 -0.98 6.81
C LEU A 202 26.89 -0.78 8.29
N GLU A 203 28.14 -0.96 8.71
CA GLU A 203 28.55 -0.91 10.12
C GLU A 203 27.72 -1.88 11.03
N GLY A 204 27.23 -2.98 10.47
CA GLY A 204 26.37 -3.93 11.18
C GLY A 204 24.91 -3.49 11.34
N LEU A 205 24.50 -2.35 10.79
CA LEU A 205 23.12 -1.87 10.70
C LEU A 205 22.52 -2.24 9.35
N ARG A 206 21.26 -2.64 9.33
CA ARG A 206 20.57 -2.97 8.07
C ARG A 206 20.58 -1.77 7.10
N LEU A 207 20.84 -2.03 5.84
CA LEU A 207 20.60 -1.09 4.75
C LEU A 207 19.24 -1.43 4.12
N ILE A 208 18.27 -0.57 4.33
CA ILE A 208 16.90 -0.72 3.83
C ILE A 208 16.54 0.38 2.84
N GLY A 209 15.45 0.20 2.15
CA GLY A 209 14.88 1.22 1.26
C GLY A 209 14.81 0.79 -0.19
N PRO A 210 13.96 1.49 -0.98
CA PRO A 210 13.79 1.22 -2.41
C PRO A 210 15.07 1.25 -3.24
N GLY A 211 16.08 2.03 -2.80
CA GLY A 211 17.39 2.12 -3.45
C GLY A 211 18.42 1.09 -2.95
N ALA A 212 18.00 0.09 -2.18
CA ALA A 212 18.84 -1.02 -1.70
C ALA A 212 18.27 -2.40 -2.06
N LYS A 213 17.23 -2.45 -2.90
CA LYS A 213 16.56 -3.72 -3.23
C LYS A 213 17.29 -4.53 -4.28
N VAL A 214 17.49 -5.81 -3.97
CA VAL A 214 17.92 -6.83 -4.93
C VAL A 214 17.08 -8.07 -4.68
N ARG A 215 16.23 -8.42 -5.65
CA ARG A 215 15.32 -9.56 -5.54
C ARG A 215 15.16 -10.28 -6.88
N VAL A 216 15.16 -11.60 -6.84
CA VAL A 216 14.88 -12.48 -7.97
C VAL A 216 13.78 -13.46 -7.60
N THR A 217 12.73 -13.53 -8.40
CA THR A 217 11.59 -14.44 -8.18
C THR A 217 11.57 -15.50 -9.27
N PHE A 218 11.50 -16.76 -8.87
CA PHE A 218 11.44 -17.93 -9.74
C PHE A 218 10.07 -18.61 -9.63
N ASP A 219 9.49 -19.00 -10.75
CA ASP A 219 8.32 -19.89 -10.75
C ASP A 219 8.70 -21.35 -10.44
N ALA A 220 7.70 -22.23 -10.37
CA ALA A 220 7.89 -23.66 -10.11
C ALA A 220 8.72 -24.38 -11.18
N ALA A 221 8.80 -23.86 -12.41
CA ALA A 221 9.68 -24.38 -13.46
C ALA A 221 11.11 -23.83 -13.37
N GLY A 222 11.38 -22.94 -12.40
CA GLY A 222 12.65 -22.29 -12.21
C GLY A 222 12.95 -21.16 -13.21
N ALA A 223 11.96 -20.67 -13.96
CA ALA A 223 12.15 -19.46 -14.76
C ALA A 223 11.97 -18.22 -13.90
N VAL A 224 12.73 -17.17 -14.20
CA VAL A 224 12.58 -15.87 -13.54
C VAL A 224 11.31 -15.20 -14.04
N THR A 225 10.45 -14.81 -13.10
CA THR A 225 9.19 -14.13 -13.39
C THR A 225 9.17 -12.68 -12.95
N HIS A 226 9.98 -12.33 -11.95
CA HIS A 226 10.17 -10.96 -11.50
C HIS A 226 11.60 -10.75 -11.04
N LEU A 227 12.16 -9.57 -11.35
CA LEU A 227 13.47 -9.16 -10.86
C LEU A 227 13.49 -7.66 -10.63
N ILE A 228 14.05 -7.27 -9.50
CA ILE A 228 14.46 -5.90 -9.22
C ILE A 228 15.91 -5.90 -8.75
N TYR A 229 16.71 -5.03 -9.33
CA TYR A 229 18.01 -4.63 -8.84
C TYR A 229 18.06 -3.10 -8.80
N ALA A 230 18.00 -2.55 -7.61
CA ALA A 230 17.96 -1.11 -7.37
C ALA A 230 18.99 -0.76 -6.30
N ARG A 231 20.20 -0.44 -6.74
CA ARG A 231 21.33 -0.11 -5.85
C ARG A 231 22.16 1.04 -6.40
N ARG A 232 22.86 1.73 -5.49
CA ARG A 232 23.91 2.71 -5.80
C ARG A 232 25.27 2.16 -5.40
N GLU A 233 26.31 2.56 -6.11
CA GLU A 233 27.68 2.39 -5.63
C GLU A 233 27.95 3.44 -4.56
N ILE A 234 28.43 2.98 -3.40
CA ILE A 234 28.66 3.82 -2.23
C ILE A 234 30.04 3.54 -1.63
N GLU A 235 30.64 4.57 -1.05
CA GLU A 235 31.85 4.43 -0.27
C GLU A 235 31.71 5.08 1.11
N ARG A 236 32.46 4.59 2.09
CA ARG A 236 32.47 5.16 3.44
C ARG A 236 32.97 6.61 3.39
N GLY A 237 32.17 7.54 3.90
CA GLY A 237 32.49 8.96 4.03
C GLY A 237 32.81 9.36 5.47
N GLU A 238 32.60 10.63 5.78
CA GLU A 238 32.83 11.21 7.11
C GLU A 238 31.75 10.77 8.10
N ASP A 239 32.13 10.77 9.37
CA ASP A 239 31.18 10.48 10.45
C ASP A 239 30.26 11.68 10.69
N VAL A 240 28.95 11.41 10.85
CA VAL A 240 27.92 12.40 11.15
C VAL A 240 27.39 12.20 12.56
N ALA A 241 27.09 13.30 13.25
CA ALA A 241 26.45 13.26 14.55
C ALA A 241 25.00 12.78 14.42
N ILE A 242 24.60 11.80 15.25
CA ILE A 242 23.26 11.24 15.26
C ILE A 242 22.55 11.54 16.60
N VAL A 243 21.23 11.59 16.57
CA VAL A 243 20.37 11.55 17.75
C VAL A 243 20.63 10.23 18.48
N PRO A 244 21.00 10.26 19.77
CA PRO A 244 21.31 9.01 20.50
C PRO A 244 20.11 8.07 20.53
N PRO A 245 20.31 6.74 20.54
CA PRO A 245 19.22 5.76 20.66
C PRO A 245 18.30 5.99 21.87
N SER A 246 18.83 6.55 22.97
CA SER A 246 18.03 6.91 24.16
C SER A 246 17.00 8.03 23.91
N GLU A 247 17.21 8.85 22.89
CA GLU A 247 16.31 9.96 22.50
C GLU A 247 15.44 9.59 21.28
N ALA A 248 15.72 8.47 20.62
CA ALA A 248 14.98 8.00 19.47
C ALA A 248 13.47 7.80 19.72
N PRO A 249 13.00 7.30 20.89
CA PRO A 249 11.57 7.20 21.16
C PRO A 249 10.85 8.57 21.12
N ALA A 250 11.49 9.63 21.61
CA ALA A 250 10.92 10.98 21.55
C ALA A 250 10.88 11.53 20.11
N LEU A 251 11.92 11.25 19.32
CA LEU A 251 11.98 11.59 17.90
C LEU A 251 10.86 10.89 17.12
N CYS A 252 10.69 9.57 17.31
CA CYS A 252 9.64 8.77 16.68
C CYS A 252 8.23 9.24 17.11
N ALA A 253 8.01 9.49 18.39
CA ALA A 253 6.72 10.00 18.88
C ALA A 253 6.36 11.34 18.26
N GLY A 254 7.34 12.21 18.03
CA GLY A 254 7.18 13.47 17.30
C GLY A 254 6.75 13.27 15.86
N ALA A 255 7.44 12.39 15.14
CA ALA A 255 7.16 12.07 13.73
C ALA A 255 5.78 11.40 13.53
N LEU A 256 5.36 10.55 14.48
CA LEU A 256 4.08 9.83 14.42
C LEU A 256 2.90 10.64 15.00
N GLY A 257 3.06 11.97 15.18
CA GLY A 257 1.97 12.89 15.56
C GLY A 257 1.54 12.85 17.01
N GLY A 258 2.35 12.34 17.94
CA GLY A 258 2.22 12.49 19.41
C GLY A 258 1.02 11.80 20.07
N ARG A 259 0.14 11.13 19.33
CA ARG A 259 -1.03 10.40 19.84
C ARG A 259 -0.91 8.88 19.66
N ALA A 260 0.18 8.44 19.07
CA ALA A 260 0.47 7.03 18.87
C ALA A 260 1.35 6.50 20.01
N THR A 261 1.16 5.24 20.38
CA THR A 261 2.01 4.53 21.33
C THR A 261 2.97 3.66 20.54
N LEU A 262 4.28 3.81 20.78
CA LEU A 262 5.28 2.97 20.13
C LEU A 262 5.03 1.49 20.46
N THR A 263 5.09 0.64 19.47
CA THR A 263 4.92 -0.83 19.60
C THR A 263 6.25 -1.56 19.74
N ALA A 264 7.35 -0.90 19.33
CA ALA A 264 8.70 -1.44 19.42
C ALA A 264 9.70 -0.31 19.72
N GLU A 265 10.89 -0.68 20.19
CA GLU A 265 12.05 0.22 20.26
C GLU A 265 12.40 0.69 18.84
N PRO A 266 12.68 1.99 18.61
CA PRO A 266 13.11 2.48 17.31
C PRO A 266 14.37 1.78 16.81
N GLU A 267 14.32 1.22 15.61
CA GLU A 267 15.44 0.53 15.01
C GLU A 267 16.32 1.52 14.24
N LEU A 268 17.62 1.51 14.51
CA LEU A 268 18.59 2.31 13.77
C LEU A 268 19.06 1.56 12.52
N VAL A 269 18.91 2.18 11.35
CA VAL A 269 19.20 1.60 10.04
C VAL A 269 19.90 2.62 9.14
N TYR A 270 20.47 2.17 8.02
CA TYR A 270 20.76 3.04 6.89
C TYR A 270 19.60 2.98 5.89
N TYR A 271 19.20 4.15 5.36
CA TYR A 271 18.09 4.23 4.41
C TYR A 271 18.58 4.70 3.03
N ALA A 272 18.34 3.88 2.02
CA ALA A 272 18.59 4.19 0.61
C ALA A 272 17.28 4.61 -0.08
N PRO A 273 17.07 5.89 -0.39
CA PRO A 273 15.86 6.35 -1.09
C PRO A 273 15.79 5.77 -2.51
N PRO A 274 14.60 5.81 -3.17
CA PRO A 274 14.44 5.35 -4.56
C PRO A 274 15.52 5.92 -5.48
N LEU A 275 15.94 5.15 -6.49
CA LEU A 275 16.98 5.58 -7.43
C LEU A 275 16.58 6.82 -8.24
N SER A 276 15.28 7.03 -8.44
CA SER A 276 14.74 8.25 -9.07
C SER A 276 14.99 9.54 -8.27
N ARG A 277 15.32 9.41 -6.96
CA ARG A 277 15.73 10.54 -6.13
C ARG A 277 17.25 10.68 -6.17
N GLU A 278 17.72 11.82 -6.65
CA GLU A 278 19.14 12.15 -6.59
C GLU A 278 19.55 12.40 -5.13
N VAL A 279 20.58 11.70 -4.65
CA VAL A 279 21.12 11.82 -3.30
C VAL A 279 22.64 11.75 -3.35
N GLN A 280 23.30 12.53 -2.50
CA GLN A 280 24.76 12.54 -2.40
C GLN A 280 25.28 11.52 -1.38
N ARG A 281 24.47 11.23 -0.33
CA ARG A 281 24.88 10.38 0.78
C ARG A 281 23.75 9.47 1.22
N ILE A 282 24.08 8.25 1.64
CA ILE A 282 23.21 7.35 2.38
C ILE A 282 23.49 7.58 3.86
N LEU A 283 22.44 7.87 4.61
CA LEU A 283 22.51 8.36 5.99
C LEU A 283 21.75 7.44 6.95
N PRO A 284 22.11 7.45 8.26
CA PRO A 284 21.37 6.72 9.28
C PRO A 284 19.98 7.31 9.53
N HIS A 285 19.01 6.41 9.78
CA HIS A 285 17.61 6.72 10.08
C HIS A 285 17.11 5.83 11.22
N TYR A 286 16.02 6.23 11.85
CA TYR A 286 15.24 5.37 12.75
C TYR A 286 13.96 4.88 12.06
N VAL A 287 13.68 3.60 12.16
CA VAL A 287 12.38 3.01 11.83
C VAL A 287 11.51 3.08 13.07
N CYS A 288 10.34 3.66 12.94
CA CYS A 288 9.39 3.91 14.02
C CYS A 288 8.09 3.14 13.77
N SER A 289 7.70 2.26 14.68
CA SER A 289 6.44 1.51 14.67
C SER A 289 5.56 1.94 15.82
N ALA A 290 4.26 2.08 15.60
CA ALA A 290 3.32 2.51 16.62
C ALA A 290 1.90 2.02 16.37
N ARG A 291 1.06 2.10 17.41
CA ARG A 291 -0.36 1.84 17.36
C ARG A 291 -1.15 3.04 17.88
N ARG A 292 -2.32 3.29 17.31
CA ARG A 292 -3.23 4.37 17.71
C ARG A 292 -4.62 3.81 18.01
N GLY A 293 -5.29 4.39 19.01
CA GLY A 293 -6.64 3.97 19.40
C GLY A 293 -6.65 2.87 20.47
N VAL A 294 -7.83 2.36 20.77
CA VAL A 294 -8.07 1.31 21.77
C VAL A 294 -9.12 0.33 21.29
N GLY A 295 -9.07 -0.91 21.76
CA GLY A 295 -10.03 -1.96 21.40
C GLY A 295 -9.98 -2.32 19.91
N ASP A 296 -11.12 -2.66 19.34
CA ASP A 296 -11.24 -3.11 17.95
C ASP A 296 -10.95 -2.01 16.91
N GLN A 297 -11.03 -0.76 17.32
CA GLN A 297 -10.65 0.41 16.50
C GLN A 297 -9.18 0.82 16.68
N ALA A 298 -8.39 0.04 17.40
CA ALA A 298 -6.95 0.27 17.48
C ALA A 298 -6.29 -0.13 16.16
N VAL A 299 -5.67 0.84 15.49
CA VAL A 299 -5.01 0.66 14.19
C VAL A 299 -3.49 0.67 14.34
N ASP A 300 -2.82 -0.14 13.53
CA ASP A 300 -1.39 -0.03 13.36
C ASP A 300 -1.09 1.21 12.51
N VAL A 301 -0.15 2.01 12.99
CA VAL A 301 0.30 3.21 12.27
C VAL A 301 1.28 2.78 11.19
N ARG A 302 1.17 3.31 9.97
CA ARG A 302 2.20 3.07 8.95
C ARG A 302 3.57 3.48 9.51
N LYS A 303 4.57 2.61 9.33
CA LYS A 303 5.92 2.83 9.84
C LYS A 303 6.51 4.11 9.24
N ALA A 304 7.17 4.90 10.07
CA ALA A 304 7.89 6.08 9.63
C ALA A 304 9.41 5.83 9.61
N ILE A 305 10.09 6.36 8.59
CA ILE A 305 11.54 6.39 8.48
C ILE A 305 12.00 7.81 8.77
N VAL A 306 12.64 8.02 9.91
CA VAL A 306 12.99 9.35 10.42
C VAL A 306 14.51 9.53 10.39
N PRO A 307 15.04 10.62 9.79
CA PRO A 307 16.48 10.88 9.81
C PRO A 307 17.05 10.87 11.23
N ALA A 308 18.07 10.06 11.46
CA ALA A 308 18.77 10.01 12.74
C ALA A 308 19.83 11.12 12.89
N VAL A 309 20.23 11.80 11.80
CA VAL A 309 21.25 12.85 11.85
C VAL A 309 20.75 14.09 12.59
N MET A 310 21.60 14.64 13.48
CA MET A 310 21.22 15.81 14.32
C MET A 310 20.92 17.06 13.49
N ASN A 311 21.62 17.25 12.37
CA ASN A 311 21.41 18.38 11.47
C ASN A 311 20.43 18.07 10.32
N ALA A 312 19.47 17.13 10.51
CA ALA A 312 18.44 16.89 9.51
C ALA A 312 17.63 18.17 9.23
N PRO A 313 17.15 18.37 7.98
CA PRO A 313 16.31 19.52 7.66
C PRO A 313 15.03 19.48 8.49
N ARG A 314 14.54 20.66 8.86
CA ARG A 314 13.25 20.87 9.51
C ARG A 314 12.49 21.92 8.74
N ALA A 315 11.22 21.68 8.45
CA ALA A 315 10.37 22.59 7.70
C ALA A 315 9.24 23.14 8.57
N ALA A 316 8.84 24.36 8.29
CA ALA A 316 7.64 24.97 8.88
C ALA A 316 6.89 25.77 7.81
N ILE A 317 5.57 25.84 7.93
CA ILE A 317 4.70 26.60 7.03
C ILE A 317 4.15 27.81 7.77
N SER A 318 4.37 29.01 7.25
CA SER A 318 3.58 30.20 7.52
C SER A 318 2.53 30.34 6.43
N ALA A 319 1.27 30.64 6.76
CA ALA A 319 0.23 30.85 5.78
C ALA A 319 -0.63 32.04 6.15
N ARG A 320 -0.95 32.85 5.14
CA ARG A 320 -1.87 33.99 5.23
C ARG A 320 -3.00 33.78 4.22
N VAL A 321 -4.20 33.96 4.70
CA VAL A 321 -5.42 33.97 3.86
C VAL A 321 -5.81 35.42 3.57
N ASP A 322 -5.93 35.75 2.29
CA ASP A 322 -6.37 37.09 1.83
C ASP A 322 -7.55 36.90 0.86
N GLY A 323 -8.74 37.04 1.40
CA GLY A 323 -9.98 36.73 0.69
C GLY A 323 -10.05 35.23 0.32
N ALA A 324 -10.02 34.96 -0.99
CA ALA A 324 -10.06 33.61 -1.55
C ALA A 324 -8.66 33.03 -1.85
N ILE A 325 -7.58 33.77 -1.59
CA ILE A 325 -6.21 33.33 -1.91
C ILE A 325 -5.46 33.01 -0.62
N VAL A 326 -4.83 31.84 -0.57
CA VAL A 326 -3.84 31.50 0.46
C VAL A 326 -2.45 31.73 -0.10
N THR A 327 -1.65 32.51 0.60
CA THR A 327 -0.20 32.59 0.38
C THR A 327 0.48 31.82 1.49
N ALA A 328 1.21 30.76 1.13
CA ALA A 328 1.99 29.97 2.05
C ALA A 328 3.50 30.11 1.75
N GLU A 329 4.30 30.11 2.81
CA GLU A 329 5.75 30.27 2.74
C GLU A 329 6.45 29.26 3.65
N ALA A 330 7.44 28.58 3.11
CA ALA A 330 8.27 27.61 3.80
C ALA A 330 9.41 28.30 4.54
N THR A 331 9.68 27.87 5.76
CA THR A 331 10.91 28.16 6.48
C THR A 331 11.63 26.84 6.72
N VAL A 332 12.92 26.78 6.35
CA VAL A 332 13.76 25.59 6.49
C VAL A 332 14.94 25.90 7.40
N THR A 333 15.23 24.99 8.32
CA THR A 333 16.42 25.05 9.20
C THR A 333 17.12 23.70 9.22
N GLY A 334 18.45 23.68 9.30
CA GLY A 334 19.24 22.45 9.21
C GLY A 334 19.26 21.88 7.79
N GLY A 335 19.83 20.70 7.63
CA GLY A 335 20.04 20.05 6.33
C GLY A 335 21.16 20.70 5.51
N THR A 336 21.31 20.24 4.30
CA THR A 336 22.34 20.67 3.33
C THR A 336 21.66 21.34 2.13
N ALA A 337 21.94 22.64 1.90
CA ALA A 337 21.43 23.34 0.72
C ALA A 337 22.12 22.83 -0.57
N PRO A 338 21.49 22.92 -1.76
CA PRO A 338 20.19 23.54 -2.03
C PRO A 338 19.00 22.70 -1.60
N TYR A 339 17.87 23.37 -1.35
CA TYR A 339 16.60 22.70 -1.04
C TYR A 339 15.67 22.70 -2.25
N THR A 340 14.96 21.60 -2.43
CA THR A 340 13.82 21.51 -3.36
C THR A 340 12.53 21.45 -2.57
N TYR A 341 11.45 22.00 -3.15
CA TYR A 341 10.16 22.12 -2.48
C TYR A 341 9.08 21.44 -3.31
N ARG A 342 8.15 20.76 -2.64
CA ARG A 342 6.92 20.25 -3.22
C ARG A 342 5.76 20.55 -2.29
N TRP A 343 4.75 21.26 -2.82
CA TRP A 343 3.52 21.55 -2.09
C TRP A 343 2.38 20.66 -2.59
N VAL A 344 1.53 20.22 -1.68
CA VAL A 344 0.35 19.41 -1.96
C VAL A 344 -0.84 19.98 -1.18
N SER A 345 -2.01 20.02 -1.79
CA SER A 345 -3.27 20.42 -1.14
C SER A 345 -4.23 19.24 -1.03
N SER A 346 -5.01 19.19 0.05
CA SER A 346 -6.05 18.17 0.26
C SER A 346 -7.30 18.38 -0.59
N ALA A 347 -7.39 19.45 -1.37
CA ALA A 347 -8.60 19.77 -2.13
C ALA A 347 -8.39 19.81 -3.65
N HIS A 348 -7.16 20.04 -4.09
CA HIS A 348 -6.89 20.15 -5.53
C HIS A 348 -5.44 19.74 -5.85
N LEU A 349 -5.24 19.33 -7.09
CA LEU A 349 -3.92 18.98 -7.58
C LEU A 349 -3.20 20.27 -8.00
N MET A 350 -2.05 20.52 -7.39
CA MET A 350 -1.20 21.66 -7.71
C MET A 350 -0.28 21.29 -8.86
N ASP A 351 -0.11 22.21 -9.83
CA ASP A 351 0.87 22.01 -10.89
C ASP A 351 2.30 22.12 -10.34
N ALA A 352 3.25 21.52 -11.06
CA ALA A 352 4.65 21.51 -10.63
C ALA A 352 5.26 22.92 -10.65
N ALA A 353 4.82 23.82 -11.53
CA ALA A 353 5.34 25.18 -11.65
C ALA A 353 4.91 26.05 -10.46
N GLY A 354 3.67 25.85 -9.96
CA GLY A 354 3.19 26.53 -8.76
C GLY A 354 3.71 25.96 -7.46
N ALA A 355 4.09 24.68 -7.46
CA ALA A 355 4.41 23.91 -6.23
C ALA A 355 5.92 23.76 -5.94
N GLY A 356 6.81 24.26 -6.79
CA GLY A 356 8.25 24.01 -6.71
C GLY A 356 9.09 25.04 -5.96
N GLY A 357 8.51 26.13 -5.44
CA GLY A 357 9.22 27.19 -4.75
C GLY A 357 9.02 27.20 -3.24
N ALA A 358 9.87 27.94 -2.52
CA ALA A 358 9.67 28.17 -1.08
C ALA A 358 8.36 28.91 -0.74
N LYS A 359 7.72 29.51 -1.73
CA LYS A 359 6.48 30.27 -1.58
C LYS A 359 5.47 29.84 -2.64
N VAL A 360 4.23 29.66 -2.23
CA VAL A 360 3.13 29.24 -3.09
C VAL A 360 1.91 30.10 -2.85
N GLN A 361 1.14 30.34 -3.91
CA GLN A 361 -0.20 30.93 -3.83
C GLN A 361 -1.21 29.93 -4.37
N ILE A 362 -2.26 29.67 -3.61
CA ILE A 362 -3.36 28.80 -4.01
C ILE A 362 -4.69 29.54 -3.89
N ALA A 363 -5.53 29.42 -4.92
CA ALA A 363 -6.92 29.77 -4.84
C ALA A 363 -7.71 28.56 -4.30
N PRO A 364 -8.83 28.76 -3.60
CA PRO A 364 -9.69 27.64 -3.23
C PRO A 364 -10.13 26.94 -4.51
N GLY A 365 -9.92 25.62 -4.57
CA GLY A 365 -10.47 24.79 -5.63
C GLY A 365 -11.99 24.69 -5.50
N ASP A 366 -12.63 23.80 -6.27
CA ASP A 366 -14.06 23.48 -6.20
C ASP A 366 -14.48 22.85 -4.85
N SER A 367 -13.82 23.25 -3.81
CA SER A 367 -13.95 22.76 -2.44
C SER A 367 -15.28 23.14 -1.77
N GLY A 368 -16.21 23.77 -2.51
CA GLY A 368 -17.48 24.27 -1.98
C GLY A 368 -18.37 23.24 -1.29
N VAL A 369 -18.10 21.98 -1.47
CA VAL A 369 -18.98 20.90 -1.00
C VAL A 369 -18.63 20.41 0.40
N ARG A 370 -17.33 20.35 0.79
CA ARG A 370 -16.90 19.75 2.07
C ARG A 370 -16.24 20.70 3.05
N GLY A 371 -16.65 21.96 3.06
CA GLY A 371 -16.15 22.95 4.02
C GLY A 371 -14.98 23.75 3.47
N GLN A 372 -14.53 24.68 4.31
CA GLN A 372 -13.63 25.76 3.93
C GLN A 372 -12.20 25.51 4.41
N THR A 373 -11.91 24.34 4.95
CA THR A 373 -10.61 24.00 5.52
C THR A 373 -9.86 23.06 4.60
N GLU A 374 -8.64 23.40 4.26
CA GLU A 374 -7.72 22.55 3.50
C GLU A 374 -6.46 22.27 4.29
N THR A 375 -5.87 21.10 4.08
CA THR A 375 -4.52 20.78 4.57
C THR A 375 -3.52 21.06 3.45
N LEU A 376 -2.56 21.94 3.73
CA LEU A 376 -1.38 22.15 2.90
C LEU A 376 -0.26 21.30 3.47
N SER A 377 0.31 20.44 2.64
CA SER A 377 1.49 19.63 2.96
C SER A 377 2.69 20.14 2.15
N LEU A 378 3.80 20.29 2.82
CA LEU A 378 5.08 20.73 2.26
C LEU A 378 6.11 19.62 2.46
N TYR A 379 6.81 19.28 1.39
CA TYR A 379 7.97 18.40 1.38
C TYR A 379 9.18 19.22 0.95
N VAL A 380 10.19 19.25 1.80
CA VAL A 380 11.48 19.89 1.51
C VAL A 380 12.54 18.82 1.47
N THR A 381 13.19 18.67 0.32
CA THR A 381 14.32 17.74 0.16
C THR A 381 15.60 18.55 0.11
N ASP A 382 16.57 18.17 0.93
CA ASP A 382 17.90 18.78 0.95
C ASP A 382 18.84 18.11 -0.08
N ALA A 383 20.07 18.62 -0.22
CA ALA A 383 21.05 18.09 -1.17
C ALA A 383 21.52 16.66 -0.85
N ASP A 384 21.35 16.20 0.38
CA ASP A 384 21.64 14.82 0.79
C ASP A 384 20.45 13.87 0.56
N GLY A 385 19.32 14.40 0.08
CA GLY A 385 18.09 13.64 -0.14
C GLY A 385 17.25 13.42 1.11
N LEU A 386 17.60 14.05 2.25
CA LEU A 386 16.77 14.04 3.44
C LEU A 386 15.51 14.87 3.21
N VAL A 387 14.39 14.34 3.64
CA VAL A 387 13.09 15.01 3.49
C VAL A 387 12.61 15.52 4.85
N ALA A 388 12.32 16.82 4.90
CA ALA A 388 11.55 17.42 5.97
C ALA A 388 10.12 17.64 5.50
N THR A 389 9.16 17.31 6.36
CA THR A 389 7.73 17.50 6.09
C THR A 389 7.16 18.55 7.01
N ALA A 390 6.18 19.28 6.54
CA ALA A 390 5.34 20.15 7.36
C ALA A 390 3.94 20.16 6.78
N ALA A 391 2.93 20.22 7.64
CA ALA A 391 1.57 20.38 7.18
C ALA A 391 0.85 21.46 7.99
N ARG A 392 -0.09 22.14 7.35
CA ARG A 392 -0.87 23.20 7.98
C ARG A 392 -2.28 23.24 7.44
N GLN A 393 -3.26 23.27 8.33
CA GLN A 393 -4.63 23.58 7.96
C GLN A 393 -4.80 25.08 7.72
N VAL A 394 -5.48 25.41 6.61
CA VAL A 394 -5.88 26.76 6.24
C VAL A 394 -7.39 26.79 6.06
N SER A 395 -8.05 27.84 6.53
CA SER A 395 -9.49 28.02 6.38
C SER A 395 -9.73 29.25 5.52
N PHE A 396 -10.51 29.09 4.46
CA PHE A 396 -10.92 30.19 3.59
C PHE A 396 -12.14 30.91 4.18
N ALA A 397 -12.24 32.22 4.00
CA ALA A 397 -13.46 32.93 4.29
C ALA A 397 -14.60 32.39 3.40
N ARG A 398 -15.78 32.21 3.99
CA ARG A 398 -16.96 31.74 3.24
C ARG A 398 -17.19 32.66 2.06
N ALA A 399 -17.10 32.13 0.84
CA ALA A 399 -17.63 32.82 -0.31
C ALA A 399 -19.09 33.17 0.00
N ALA A 400 -19.50 34.43 -0.25
CA ALA A 400 -20.88 34.83 -0.05
C ALA A 400 -21.78 33.81 -0.78
N PRO A 401 -22.89 33.36 -0.16
CA PRO A 401 -23.77 32.41 -0.82
C PRO A 401 -24.16 32.99 -2.19
N TRP A 402 -24.07 32.15 -3.21
CA TRP A 402 -24.52 32.55 -4.53
C TRP A 402 -25.99 33.03 -4.44
N PRO A 403 -26.34 34.21 -4.94
CA PRO A 403 -27.71 34.71 -4.86
C PRO A 403 -28.62 33.75 -5.61
N GLY A 404 -29.36 32.90 -4.93
CA GLY A 404 -30.22 31.88 -5.52
C GLY A 404 -29.96 30.45 -5.03
N ALA A 405 -28.95 30.23 -4.17
CA ALA A 405 -28.79 28.93 -3.52
C ALA A 405 -29.99 28.67 -2.60
N PRO A 406 -30.64 27.49 -2.65
CA PRO A 406 -31.67 27.12 -1.70
C PRO A 406 -31.11 27.15 -0.28
N PRO A 407 -31.92 27.44 0.76
CA PRO A 407 -31.45 27.45 2.14
C PRO A 407 -30.86 26.08 2.47
N ALA A 408 -29.63 26.08 2.97
CA ALA A 408 -28.98 24.86 3.41
C ALA A 408 -29.85 24.18 4.47
N SER A 409 -30.36 23.02 4.17
CA SER A 409 -30.95 22.15 5.17
C SER A 409 -29.89 21.85 6.22
N PRO A 410 -30.24 21.82 7.52
CA PRO A 410 -29.32 21.33 8.55
C PRO A 410 -29.28 19.79 8.46
N GLY A 411 -28.62 19.29 7.48
CA GLY A 411 -28.34 17.90 7.16
C GLY A 411 -26.98 17.82 6.49
N LEU A 412 -26.44 16.63 6.43
CA LEU A 412 -25.20 16.33 5.69
C LEU A 412 -25.22 17.09 4.34
N PRO A 413 -24.12 17.74 3.94
CA PRO A 413 -24.08 18.39 2.62
C PRO A 413 -24.45 17.36 1.56
N SER A 414 -25.50 17.65 0.78
CA SER A 414 -25.81 16.82 -0.38
C SER A 414 -24.58 16.79 -1.28
N PRO A 415 -24.18 15.61 -1.75
CA PRO A 415 -23.11 15.53 -2.72
C PRO A 415 -23.46 16.41 -3.93
N PRO A 416 -22.49 17.04 -4.60
CA PRO A 416 -22.74 17.60 -5.93
C PRO A 416 -23.35 16.47 -6.72
N GLY A 417 -24.41 16.73 -7.47
CA GLY A 417 -25.03 15.71 -8.30
C GLY A 417 -23.94 15.07 -9.15
N VAL A 418 -23.48 13.91 -8.72
CA VAL A 418 -22.60 13.06 -9.52
C VAL A 418 -23.46 12.65 -10.71
N PRO A 419 -23.06 12.93 -11.95
CA PRO A 419 -23.80 12.42 -13.10
C PRO A 419 -23.94 10.92 -12.92
N ALA A 420 -25.16 10.42 -12.94
CA ALA A 420 -25.41 8.98 -12.92
C ALA A 420 -24.75 8.40 -14.18
N GLY A 421 -23.82 7.47 -13.98
CA GLY A 421 -23.15 6.72 -15.03
C GLY A 421 -21.84 7.36 -15.48
N ASN A 422 -20.84 6.52 -15.51
CA ASN A 422 -19.56 6.77 -16.17
C ASN A 422 -19.80 6.76 -17.68
N GLU A 423 -20.12 7.91 -18.30
CA GLU A 423 -20.44 8.02 -19.73
C GLU A 423 -19.25 7.60 -20.63
N GLY A 424 -18.79 6.35 -20.51
CA GLY A 424 -17.71 5.75 -21.30
C GLY A 424 -16.30 6.22 -20.97
N ARG A 425 -16.07 6.89 -19.83
CA ARG A 425 -14.73 7.29 -19.34
C ARG A 425 -14.44 6.65 -18.02
N ALA A 426 -13.24 6.07 -17.90
CA ALA A 426 -12.75 5.58 -16.62
C ALA A 426 -12.53 6.74 -15.64
N ALA A 427 -12.87 6.50 -14.37
CA ALA A 427 -12.76 7.49 -13.32
C ALA A 427 -12.07 6.94 -12.07
N VAL A 428 -11.37 7.80 -11.36
CA VAL A 428 -10.69 7.46 -10.11
C VAL A 428 -11.01 8.46 -9.02
N GLY A 429 -11.03 7.96 -7.78
CA GLY A 429 -11.17 8.77 -6.59
C GLY A 429 -10.17 8.38 -5.52
N ALA A 430 -9.88 9.29 -4.61
CA ALA A 430 -8.99 8.99 -3.49
C ALA A 430 -9.42 9.70 -2.22
N GLU A 431 -9.28 8.97 -1.10
CA GLU A 431 -9.34 9.56 0.24
C GLU A 431 -8.13 9.17 1.08
N TRP A 432 -7.72 10.06 1.98
CA TRP A 432 -6.50 9.84 2.73
C TRP A 432 -6.50 10.51 4.10
N VAL A 433 -5.75 9.89 5.00
CA VAL A 433 -5.44 10.39 6.33
C VAL A 433 -3.97 10.79 6.36
N GLY A 434 -3.70 12.04 6.63
CA GLY A 434 -2.35 12.62 6.64
C GLY A 434 -2.04 13.29 7.97
N LEU A 435 -2.07 14.63 8.01
CA LEU A 435 -1.71 15.45 9.19
C LEU A 435 -2.44 15.00 10.47
N CYS A 436 -3.74 14.75 10.36
CA CYS A 436 -4.54 14.34 11.53
C CYS A 436 -4.19 12.93 12.01
N GLY A 437 -3.63 12.08 11.14
CA GLY A 437 -3.14 10.74 11.45
C GLY A 437 -1.68 10.72 11.91
N GLY A 438 -0.92 11.78 11.64
CA GLY A 438 0.53 11.79 11.82
C GLY A 438 1.24 11.03 10.69
N LEU A 439 0.65 11.04 9.48
CA LEU A 439 1.23 10.49 8.26
C LEU A 439 1.70 11.63 7.37
N ASP A 440 2.99 11.70 7.15
CA ASP A 440 3.60 12.81 6.43
C ASP A 440 3.57 12.62 4.91
N HIS A 441 3.38 11.39 4.42
CA HIS A 441 3.54 11.07 2.99
C HIS A 441 2.22 10.78 2.25
N SER A 442 1.12 10.52 2.95
CA SER A 442 -0.19 10.19 2.35
C SER A 442 -0.66 11.21 1.31
N ALA A 443 -0.52 12.52 1.60
CA ALA A 443 -0.89 13.58 0.65
C ALA A 443 -0.12 13.49 -0.67
N ALA A 444 1.21 13.29 -0.60
CA ALA A 444 2.06 13.17 -1.78
C ALA A 444 1.83 11.87 -2.54
N ASN A 445 1.50 10.78 -1.83
CA ASN A 445 1.14 9.51 -2.40
C ASN A 445 -0.09 9.64 -3.31
N VAL A 446 -1.18 10.20 -2.77
CA VAL A 446 -2.43 10.43 -3.53
C VAL A 446 -2.25 11.46 -4.65
N ASP A 447 -1.53 12.57 -4.42
CA ASP A 447 -1.23 13.56 -5.45
C ASP A 447 -0.52 12.91 -6.65
N GLY A 448 0.46 12.04 -6.38
CA GLY A 448 1.17 11.29 -7.41
C GLY A 448 0.26 10.34 -8.21
N LEU A 449 -0.58 9.58 -7.51
CA LEU A 449 -1.58 8.70 -8.12
C LEU A 449 -2.49 9.48 -9.08
N LEU A 450 -3.17 10.50 -8.57
CA LEU A 450 -4.19 11.23 -9.32
C LEU A 450 -3.61 12.00 -10.50
N LYS A 451 -2.41 12.60 -10.36
CA LYS A 451 -1.70 13.24 -11.47
C LYS A 451 -1.34 12.25 -12.57
N SER A 452 -0.89 11.05 -12.21
CA SER A 452 -0.58 10.00 -13.17
C SER A 452 -1.82 9.56 -13.94
N PHE A 453 -2.95 9.36 -13.26
CA PHE A 453 -4.21 9.03 -13.92
C PHE A 453 -4.72 10.15 -14.82
N GLN A 454 -4.68 11.41 -14.37
CA GLN A 454 -5.07 12.55 -15.20
C GLN A 454 -4.18 12.71 -16.44
N ALA A 455 -2.86 12.49 -16.31
CA ALA A 455 -1.94 12.49 -17.45
C ALA A 455 -2.27 11.38 -18.45
N GLY A 456 -2.79 10.24 -17.98
CA GLY A 456 -3.32 9.14 -18.80
C GLY A 456 -4.74 9.37 -19.33
N GLY A 457 -5.32 10.56 -19.12
CA GLY A 457 -6.67 10.91 -19.63
C GLY A 457 -7.83 10.35 -18.79
N VAL A 458 -7.56 9.83 -17.59
CA VAL A 458 -8.56 9.29 -16.67
C VAL A 458 -9.18 10.43 -15.86
N GLU A 459 -10.50 10.38 -15.64
CA GLU A 459 -11.22 11.38 -14.86
C GLU A 459 -10.90 11.24 -13.36
N LYS A 460 -10.47 12.33 -12.72
CA LYS A 460 -10.43 12.43 -11.26
C LYS A 460 -11.77 12.95 -10.76
N ARG A 461 -12.52 12.16 -9.98
CA ARG A 461 -13.80 12.60 -9.41
C ARG A 461 -13.68 13.23 -8.04
N PHE A 462 -12.88 12.65 -7.15
CA PHE A 462 -12.68 13.21 -5.82
C PHE A 462 -11.24 13.03 -5.32
N ASN A 463 -10.84 13.90 -4.39
CA ASN A 463 -9.62 13.86 -3.63
C ASN A 463 -9.90 14.49 -2.26
N TRP A 464 -10.10 13.65 -1.25
CA TRP A 464 -10.45 14.12 0.08
C TRP A 464 -9.40 13.70 1.11
N GLY A 465 -8.83 14.67 1.84
CA GLY A 465 -7.81 14.42 2.85
C GLY A 465 -8.22 14.89 4.24
N ASP A 466 -7.73 14.19 5.27
CA ASP A 466 -7.86 14.54 6.67
C ASP A 466 -9.33 14.74 7.11
N GLN A 467 -9.73 15.96 7.45
CA GLN A 467 -11.09 16.28 7.92
C GLN A 467 -12.16 16.17 6.82
N ARG A 468 -11.74 16.05 5.56
CA ARG A 468 -12.64 15.88 4.42
C ARG A 468 -12.82 14.43 3.99
N ALA A 469 -11.94 13.53 4.42
CA ALA A 469 -12.07 12.09 4.26
C ALA A 469 -13.05 11.58 5.33
N TRP A 470 -14.13 10.93 4.88
CA TRP A 470 -15.22 10.52 5.75
C TRP A 470 -15.51 9.03 5.64
N GLU A 471 -15.68 8.36 6.76
CA GLU A 471 -16.07 6.95 6.83
C GLU A 471 -17.33 6.66 6.00
N ILE A 472 -18.32 7.53 6.10
CA ILE A 472 -19.62 7.42 5.42
C ILE A 472 -19.49 7.31 3.88
N ASP A 473 -18.39 7.77 3.30
CA ASP A 473 -18.14 7.72 1.85
C ASP A 473 -17.78 6.33 1.34
N PHE A 474 -17.43 5.43 2.27
CA PHE A 474 -17.10 4.03 1.99
C PHE A 474 -18.17 3.06 2.51
N LYS A 475 -19.07 3.56 3.34
CA LYS A 475 -20.13 2.80 3.97
C LYS A 475 -21.30 2.64 3.05
N ASP A 476 -21.86 1.42 3.03
CA ASP A 476 -23.03 1.07 2.23
C ASP A 476 -24.24 1.96 2.57
N ALA A 477 -24.95 2.41 1.54
CA ALA A 477 -26.15 3.24 1.68
C ALA A 477 -27.26 2.58 2.53
N ARG A 478 -27.35 1.25 2.53
CA ARG A 478 -28.30 0.48 3.36
C ARG A 478 -27.99 0.58 4.85
N LEU A 479 -26.75 0.89 5.20
CA LEU A 479 -26.26 1.11 6.56
C LEU A 479 -26.15 2.60 6.92
N GLY A 480 -26.67 3.48 6.07
CA GLY A 480 -26.65 4.92 6.24
C GLY A 480 -25.43 5.61 5.67
N GLY A 481 -24.68 4.92 4.81
CA GLY A 481 -23.53 5.45 4.09
C GLY A 481 -23.88 6.20 2.81
N GLN A 482 -22.86 6.59 2.06
CA GLN A 482 -22.95 7.34 0.81
C GLN A 482 -21.96 6.83 -0.25
N ASP A 483 -21.53 5.56 -0.16
CA ASP A 483 -20.54 4.94 -1.04
C ASP A 483 -20.87 5.10 -2.52
N ALA A 484 -22.14 4.92 -2.90
CA ALA A 484 -22.62 5.10 -4.28
C ALA A 484 -22.39 6.51 -4.85
N SER A 485 -22.13 7.50 -4.00
CA SER A 485 -21.83 8.88 -4.43
C SER A 485 -20.32 9.18 -4.39
N PHE A 486 -19.52 8.34 -3.75
CA PHE A 486 -18.09 8.54 -3.53
C PHE A 486 -17.28 7.29 -3.84
N ALA A 487 -16.98 6.43 -2.85
CA ALA A 487 -16.09 5.29 -3.05
C ALA A 487 -16.58 4.33 -4.14
N ASP A 488 -17.88 4.08 -4.24
CA ASP A 488 -18.50 3.21 -5.24
C ASP A 488 -19.06 3.98 -6.47
N SER A 489 -18.61 5.22 -6.68
CA SER A 489 -19.00 6.04 -7.85
C SER A 489 -17.97 6.06 -8.96
N VAL A 490 -16.82 5.49 -8.75
CA VAL A 490 -15.67 5.47 -9.65
C VAL A 490 -15.18 4.05 -9.88
N ASP A 491 -14.40 3.82 -10.93
CA ASP A 491 -13.89 2.49 -11.26
C ASP A 491 -12.77 2.03 -10.30
N LEU A 492 -11.97 2.96 -9.82
CA LEU A 492 -10.92 2.69 -8.84
C LEU A 492 -10.94 3.72 -7.71
N THR A 493 -11.04 3.22 -6.49
CA THR A 493 -10.88 4.03 -5.28
C THR A 493 -9.60 3.67 -4.55
N PHE A 494 -8.84 4.70 -4.18
CA PHE A 494 -7.59 4.57 -3.46
C PHE A 494 -7.71 5.22 -2.08
N TYR A 495 -7.51 4.43 -1.03
CA TYR A 495 -7.38 4.94 0.33
C TYR A 495 -5.94 4.76 0.82
N THR A 496 -5.37 5.79 1.47
CA THR A 496 -4.13 5.66 2.24
C THR A 496 -4.28 6.29 3.63
N GLY A 497 -3.85 5.54 4.64
CA GLY A 497 -4.06 5.93 6.04
C GLY A 497 -3.67 4.83 7.00
N HIS A 498 -4.36 4.79 8.13
CA HIS A 498 -4.20 3.74 9.14
C HIS A 498 -5.29 2.69 9.03
N ALA A 499 -4.93 1.44 9.25
CA ALA A 499 -5.87 0.31 9.21
C ALA A 499 -5.46 -0.80 10.20
N ASN A 500 -6.33 -1.77 10.31
CA ASN A 500 -6.09 -3.09 10.89
C ASN A 500 -6.91 -4.13 10.12
N GLY A 501 -6.91 -5.38 10.52
CA GLY A 501 -7.68 -6.43 9.85
C GLY A 501 -9.20 -6.27 9.92
N LEU A 502 -9.72 -5.36 10.75
CA LEU A 502 -11.15 -5.11 10.89
C LEU A 502 -11.64 -3.92 10.07
N GLY A 503 -10.72 -3.04 9.61
CA GLY A 503 -11.13 -1.85 8.87
C GLY A 503 -10.07 -0.77 8.81
N PHE A 504 -10.47 0.45 8.46
CA PHE A 504 -9.56 1.58 8.34
C PHE A 504 -10.14 2.89 8.90
N MET A 505 -9.23 3.79 9.29
CA MET A 505 -9.50 4.94 10.15
C MET A 505 -9.65 6.24 9.35
N PHE A 506 -10.54 7.10 9.84
CA PHE A 506 -10.72 8.48 9.40
C PHE A 506 -10.51 9.47 10.55
N CYS A 507 -10.27 10.73 10.23
CA CYS A 507 -10.09 11.79 11.24
C CYS A 507 -11.33 12.61 11.50
N SER A 508 -12.23 12.67 10.55
CA SER A 508 -13.44 13.46 10.66
C SER A 508 -14.36 12.93 11.76
N ALA A 509 -15.00 13.83 12.48
CA ALA A 509 -16.01 13.50 13.48
C ALA A 509 -17.43 13.63 12.93
N MET A 510 -17.58 13.70 11.61
CA MET A 510 -18.89 13.84 10.95
C MET A 510 -19.77 12.60 11.17
N THR A 511 -19.12 11.42 11.21
CA THR A 511 -19.74 10.14 11.57
C THR A 511 -18.84 9.42 12.58
N ASP A 512 -18.83 8.11 12.65
CA ASP A 512 -17.75 7.46 13.37
C ASP A 512 -16.43 7.59 12.58
N ARG A 513 -15.31 7.15 13.14
CA ARG A 513 -13.99 7.38 12.54
C ARG A 513 -13.35 6.11 12.01
N PHE A 514 -14.12 5.06 11.86
CA PHE A 514 -13.60 3.76 11.51
C PHE A 514 -14.61 2.99 10.65
N LEU A 515 -14.28 2.79 9.38
CA LEU A 515 -15.04 1.89 8.53
C LEU A 515 -14.71 0.45 8.91
N HIS A 516 -15.68 -0.29 9.40
CA HIS A 516 -15.53 -1.71 9.67
C HIS A 516 -15.84 -2.54 8.41
N PHE A 517 -15.13 -3.65 8.19
CA PHE A 517 -15.24 -4.47 6.98
C PHE A 517 -16.68 -4.90 6.63
N ASN A 518 -17.56 -5.05 7.64
CA ASN A 518 -18.96 -5.44 7.44
C ASN A 518 -19.88 -4.27 7.05
N GLU A 519 -19.37 -3.08 6.96
CA GLU A 519 -20.08 -1.88 6.51
C GLU A 519 -19.84 -1.59 5.02
N ALA A 520 -18.91 -2.30 4.41
CA ALA A 520 -18.52 -2.17 3.02
C ALA A 520 -19.31 -3.15 2.14
N HIS A 521 -19.91 -2.63 1.06
CA HIS A 521 -20.56 -3.39 0.00
C HIS A 521 -20.31 -2.67 -1.32
N TRP A 522 -19.20 -2.97 -1.96
CA TRP A 522 -18.67 -2.25 -3.10
C TRP A 522 -18.88 -2.98 -4.43
N GLY A 523 -18.95 -2.22 -5.52
CA GLY A 523 -19.19 -2.71 -6.87
C GLY A 523 -20.65 -2.87 -7.21
N ASN A 524 -21.56 -2.58 -6.27
CA ASN A 524 -22.98 -2.59 -6.56
C ASN A 524 -23.43 -1.34 -7.35
N SER A 525 -22.55 -0.38 -7.47
CA SER A 525 -22.68 0.82 -8.31
C SER A 525 -21.68 0.82 -9.45
N ASN A 526 -20.40 1.11 -9.20
CA ASN A 526 -19.40 1.29 -10.25
C ASN A 526 -17.95 0.90 -9.87
N LEU A 527 -17.67 0.46 -8.64
CA LEU A 527 -16.31 0.20 -8.18
C LEU A 527 -15.85 -1.20 -8.57
N GLU A 528 -14.89 -1.31 -9.47
CA GLU A 528 -14.23 -2.57 -9.77
C GLU A 528 -13.04 -2.83 -8.84
N TRP A 529 -12.28 -1.79 -8.48
CA TRP A 529 -11.02 -2.00 -7.76
C TRP A 529 -10.87 -1.06 -6.56
N MET A 530 -10.70 -1.65 -5.38
CA MET A 530 -10.44 -0.94 -4.13
C MET A 530 -9.00 -1.16 -3.68
N VAL A 531 -8.26 -0.08 -3.49
CA VAL A 531 -6.90 -0.09 -2.93
C VAL A 531 -6.94 0.48 -1.52
N VAL A 532 -6.46 -0.29 -0.54
CA VAL A 532 -6.28 0.16 0.85
C VAL A 532 -4.79 0.11 1.19
N ALA A 533 -4.07 1.16 0.82
CA ALA A 533 -2.65 1.34 1.09
C ALA A 533 -2.42 1.72 2.56
N ALA A 534 -2.64 0.76 3.45
CA ALA A 534 -2.60 0.93 4.90
C ALA A 534 -2.18 -0.37 5.60
N CYS A 535 -1.92 -0.33 6.92
CA CYS A 535 -1.44 -1.48 7.67
C CYS A 535 -2.51 -2.57 7.83
N GLY A 536 -2.27 -3.74 7.30
CA GLY A 536 -2.97 -4.98 7.61
C GLY A 536 -4.47 -5.10 7.26
N PRO A 537 -5.07 -4.38 6.28
CA PRO A 537 -6.48 -4.62 5.94
C PRO A 537 -6.73 -6.07 5.53
N LEU A 538 -5.75 -6.72 4.91
CA LEU A 538 -5.81 -8.10 4.46
C LEU A 538 -4.95 -9.05 5.31
N GLN A 539 -4.71 -8.72 6.61
CA GLN A 539 -3.93 -9.59 7.50
C GLN A 539 -4.60 -10.95 7.73
N ASP A 540 -3.77 -11.97 7.95
CA ASP A 540 -4.22 -13.32 8.24
C ASP A 540 -4.07 -13.64 9.74
N ASP A 541 -5.07 -13.31 10.54
CA ASP A 541 -5.12 -13.71 11.94
C ASP A 541 -5.71 -15.13 12.04
N ALA A 542 -4.86 -16.13 11.90
CA ALA A 542 -5.26 -17.55 11.92
C ALA A 542 -6.39 -17.88 10.93
N GLY A 543 -6.37 -17.28 9.76
CA GLY A 543 -7.34 -17.48 8.69
C GLY A 543 -8.58 -16.59 8.79
N ALA A 544 -8.58 -15.56 9.64
CA ALA A 544 -9.74 -14.67 9.78
C ALA A 544 -10.05 -13.83 8.52
N TRP A 545 -9.07 -13.62 7.63
CA TRP A 545 -9.30 -12.95 6.35
C TRP A 545 -10.48 -13.53 5.57
N ARG A 546 -10.75 -14.84 5.74
CA ARG A 546 -11.83 -15.57 5.05
C ARG A 546 -13.23 -15.04 5.36
N PHE A 547 -13.40 -14.41 6.51
CA PHE A 547 -14.69 -13.88 6.97
C PHE A 547 -14.75 -12.35 6.92
N ARG A 548 -13.58 -11.70 6.75
CA ARG A 548 -13.49 -10.26 6.58
C ARG A 548 -13.63 -9.94 5.10
N TRP A 549 -14.10 -8.79 4.81
CA TRP A 549 -14.21 -8.22 3.46
C TRP A 549 -14.98 -9.07 2.42
N SER A 550 -15.36 -10.31 2.69
CA SER A 550 -16.16 -11.10 1.76
C SER A 550 -17.51 -10.45 1.45
N GLY A 551 -18.08 -9.71 2.42
CA GLY A 551 -19.29 -8.91 2.25
C GLY A 551 -19.10 -7.68 1.35
N ALA A 552 -17.87 -7.18 1.25
CA ALA A 552 -17.56 -6.02 0.42
C ALA A 552 -17.65 -6.31 -1.09
N PHE A 553 -17.55 -7.57 -1.49
CA PHE A 553 -17.61 -7.96 -2.90
C PHE A 553 -19.05 -8.09 -3.38
N ASP A 554 -19.66 -7.01 -3.84
CA ASP A 554 -21.00 -7.02 -4.47
C ASP A 554 -20.94 -6.44 -5.89
N GLY A 555 -20.04 -6.96 -6.68
CA GLY A 555 -19.56 -6.47 -7.98
C GLY A 555 -18.08 -6.11 -7.95
N LEU A 556 -17.50 -5.81 -6.79
CA LEU A 556 -16.08 -5.52 -6.64
C LEU A 556 -15.22 -6.68 -7.20
N HIS A 557 -14.21 -6.34 -7.99
CA HIS A 557 -13.30 -7.31 -8.62
C HIS A 557 -12.12 -7.65 -7.72
N LEU A 558 -11.40 -6.63 -7.26
CA LEU A 558 -10.19 -6.80 -6.45
C LEU A 558 -10.17 -5.83 -5.26
N LEU A 559 -9.75 -6.36 -4.11
CA LEU A 559 -9.30 -5.58 -2.95
C LEU A 559 -7.79 -5.76 -2.80
N LEU A 560 -7.05 -4.65 -2.89
CA LEU A 560 -5.59 -4.61 -2.88
C LEU A 560 -5.11 -3.89 -1.61
N GLY A 561 -4.08 -4.41 -0.95
CA GLY A 561 -3.57 -3.80 0.29
C GLY A 561 -2.37 -4.55 0.85
N TYR A 562 -2.20 -4.46 2.16
CA TYR A 562 -1.14 -5.15 2.90
C TYR A 562 -1.72 -6.11 3.95
N ALA A 563 -0.95 -7.14 4.29
CA ALA A 563 -1.27 -8.09 5.35
C ALA A 563 -0.50 -7.83 6.66
N THR A 564 0.38 -6.85 6.66
CA THR A 564 1.20 -6.44 7.81
C THR A 564 1.25 -4.92 7.94
N GLU A 565 1.98 -4.43 8.95
CA GLU A 565 2.39 -3.02 8.96
C GLU A 565 3.16 -2.69 7.69
N SER A 566 2.87 -1.55 7.09
CA SER A 566 3.54 -1.01 5.90
C SER A 566 4.17 0.34 6.23
N PHE A 567 5.04 0.82 5.34
CA PHE A 567 5.66 2.13 5.50
C PHE A 567 4.85 3.22 4.79
N ASP A 568 4.83 4.41 5.38
CA ASP A 568 4.30 5.61 4.73
C ASP A 568 5.25 6.05 3.61
N ASP A 569 4.75 6.13 2.37
CA ASP A 569 5.54 6.38 1.16
C ASP A 569 4.92 7.46 0.28
N THR A 570 5.75 8.19 -0.49
CA THR A 570 5.32 9.29 -1.37
C THR A 570 5.14 8.87 -2.82
N THR A 571 5.54 7.67 -3.20
CA THR A 571 5.68 7.24 -4.61
C THR A 571 4.78 6.07 -4.99
N GLU A 572 4.21 5.37 -4.01
CA GLU A 572 3.40 4.16 -4.17
C GLU A 572 2.26 4.36 -5.19
N GLY A 573 1.45 5.41 -5.01
CA GLY A 573 0.33 5.69 -5.91
C GLY A 573 0.77 6.04 -7.34
N ALA A 574 1.81 6.87 -7.48
CA ALA A 574 2.33 7.23 -8.80
C ALA A 574 2.91 6.03 -9.55
N MET A 575 3.61 5.15 -8.84
CA MET A 575 4.19 3.93 -9.41
C MET A 575 3.10 2.94 -9.82
N PHE A 576 2.12 2.72 -8.95
CA PHE A 576 0.97 1.86 -9.24
C PHE A 576 0.23 2.32 -10.51
N ALA A 577 -0.15 3.60 -10.57
CA ALA A 577 -0.77 4.18 -11.76
C ALA A 577 0.13 4.06 -13.01
N GLY A 578 1.45 4.23 -12.84
CA GLY A 578 2.42 4.09 -13.91
C GLY A 578 2.46 2.68 -14.52
N TYR A 579 2.28 1.63 -13.71
CA TYR A 579 2.17 0.24 -14.21
C TYR A 579 0.85 -0.01 -14.95
N LEU A 580 -0.25 0.53 -14.44
CA LEU A 580 -1.57 0.34 -15.04
C LEU A 580 -1.72 1.04 -16.38
N LEU A 581 -1.11 2.22 -16.54
CA LEU A 581 -1.32 3.13 -17.66
C LEU A 581 -0.24 3.03 -18.75
N ASP A 582 0.77 2.19 -18.58
CA ASP A 582 1.83 2.00 -19.57
C ASP A 582 1.25 1.46 -20.88
N ASP A 583 1.24 2.27 -21.95
CA ASP A 583 0.67 1.90 -23.24
C ASP A 583 1.47 0.80 -23.96
N ALA A 584 2.77 0.75 -23.72
CA ALA A 584 3.63 -0.24 -24.33
C ALA A 584 3.51 -1.62 -23.66
N SER A 585 3.18 -1.64 -22.37
CA SER A 585 3.21 -2.84 -21.54
C SER A 585 2.26 -2.73 -20.36
N PRO A 586 0.95 -2.57 -20.58
CA PRO A 586 0.00 -2.42 -19.49
C PRO A 586 0.04 -3.65 -18.57
N THR A 587 0.04 -3.41 -17.27
CA THR A 587 0.18 -4.46 -16.27
C THR A 587 -1.17 -4.70 -15.58
N PRO A 588 -1.62 -5.98 -15.42
CA PRO A 588 -2.83 -6.27 -14.66
C PRO A 588 -2.78 -5.71 -13.24
N LEU A 589 -3.93 -5.26 -12.70
CA LEU A 589 -4.01 -4.57 -11.41
C LEU A 589 -3.32 -5.32 -10.28
N ARG A 590 -3.57 -6.62 -10.16
CA ARG A 590 -2.92 -7.47 -9.16
C ARG A 590 -1.39 -7.43 -9.26
N GLN A 591 -0.87 -7.62 -10.47
CA GLN A 591 0.58 -7.60 -10.70
C GLN A 591 1.17 -6.20 -10.49
N ALA A 592 0.46 -5.16 -10.93
CA ALA A 592 0.86 -3.77 -10.73
C ALA A 592 0.97 -3.42 -9.24
N TRP A 593 -0.01 -3.86 -8.42
CA TRP A 593 0.04 -3.65 -6.97
C TRP A 593 1.21 -4.40 -6.33
N VAL A 594 1.35 -5.69 -6.62
CA VAL A 594 2.43 -6.53 -6.08
C VAL A 594 3.80 -5.98 -6.43
N THR A 595 4.02 -5.62 -7.69
CA THR A 595 5.29 -5.04 -8.15
C THR A 595 5.55 -3.69 -7.49
N THR A 596 4.53 -2.83 -7.40
CA THR A 596 4.64 -1.55 -6.68
C THR A 596 5.02 -1.77 -5.21
N ALA A 597 4.33 -2.66 -4.50
CA ALA A 597 4.64 -2.96 -3.11
C ALA A 597 6.09 -3.46 -2.94
N ILE A 598 6.54 -4.38 -3.79
CA ILE A 598 7.93 -4.86 -3.79
C ILE A 598 8.93 -3.71 -4.01
N GLU A 599 8.64 -2.77 -4.90
CA GLU A 599 9.55 -1.70 -5.22
C GLU A 599 9.59 -0.57 -4.19
N VAL A 600 8.45 -0.21 -3.59
CA VAL A 600 8.37 0.96 -2.72
C VAL A 600 8.56 0.65 -1.24
N GLN A 601 8.16 -0.55 -0.79
CA GLN A 601 8.31 -0.88 0.63
C GLN A 601 9.78 -1.12 0.97
N PRO A 602 10.31 -0.52 2.05
CA PRO A 602 11.75 -0.49 2.31
C PRO A 602 12.39 -1.82 2.65
N ASP A 603 11.64 -2.76 3.19
CA ASP A 603 12.13 -4.10 3.56
C ASP A 603 11.16 -5.20 3.13
N ASP A 604 11.60 -6.45 3.19
CA ASP A 604 10.85 -7.65 2.82
C ASP A 604 10.00 -8.23 3.96
N GLU A 605 9.93 -7.55 5.11
CA GLU A 605 9.05 -7.93 6.23
C GLU A 605 7.61 -7.46 6.00
N VAL A 606 7.41 -6.49 5.11
CA VAL A 606 6.08 -6.07 4.67
C VAL A 606 5.48 -7.14 3.76
N ILE A 607 4.24 -7.53 4.02
CA ILE A 607 3.52 -8.52 3.22
C ILE A 607 2.45 -7.80 2.40
N TYR A 608 2.58 -7.81 1.07
CA TYR A 608 1.49 -7.40 0.19
C TYR A 608 0.36 -8.42 0.21
N ALA A 609 -0.86 -7.99 -0.07
CA ALA A 609 -1.97 -8.90 -0.24
C ALA A 609 -2.99 -8.39 -1.25
N VAL A 610 -3.63 -9.32 -1.94
CA VAL A 610 -4.73 -9.09 -2.89
C VAL A 610 -5.80 -10.12 -2.62
N MET A 611 -7.07 -9.69 -2.64
CA MET A 611 -8.24 -10.56 -2.48
C MET A 611 -9.18 -10.36 -3.66
N GLY A 612 -9.82 -11.46 -4.10
CA GLY A 612 -10.84 -11.45 -5.15
C GLY A 612 -11.84 -12.58 -4.96
N ALA A 613 -12.87 -12.59 -5.80
CA ALA A 613 -13.95 -13.58 -5.73
C ALA A 613 -13.81 -14.65 -6.83
N TYR A 614 -14.38 -15.83 -6.57
CA TYR A 614 -14.60 -16.89 -7.56
C TYR A 614 -16.02 -16.81 -8.13
N GLY A 615 -16.10 -16.93 -9.46
CA GLY A 615 -17.37 -17.15 -10.15
C GLY A 615 -17.81 -18.61 -10.16
N GLN A 616 -18.99 -18.86 -10.72
CA GLN A 616 -19.55 -20.20 -10.88
C GLN A 616 -18.56 -21.14 -11.59
N GLY A 617 -18.48 -22.39 -11.14
CA GLY A 617 -17.50 -23.35 -11.64
C GLY A 617 -16.07 -23.09 -11.22
N TRP A 618 -15.84 -22.24 -10.22
CA TRP A 618 -14.52 -21.81 -9.75
C TRP A 618 -13.73 -21.00 -10.79
N THR A 619 -14.43 -20.22 -11.59
CA THR A 619 -13.79 -19.29 -12.52
C THR A 619 -13.14 -18.13 -11.80
N LEU A 620 -12.09 -17.54 -12.39
CA LEU A 620 -11.27 -16.43 -11.87
C LEU A 620 -11.36 -15.22 -12.81
N PRO A 621 -12.57 -14.66 -13.05
CA PRO A 621 -12.74 -13.70 -14.14
C PRO A 621 -11.96 -12.40 -13.93
N ASN A 622 -11.63 -12.04 -12.69
CA ASN A 622 -11.01 -10.76 -12.33
C ASN A 622 -9.54 -10.89 -11.88
N TYR A 623 -8.95 -12.10 -11.92
CA TYR A 623 -7.59 -12.33 -11.40
C TYR A 623 -6.52 -11.50 -12.12
N ASP A 624 -6.64 -11.36 -13.42
CA ASP A 624 -5.71 -10.61 -14.28
C ASP A 624 -6.40 -9.42 -14.96
N ASP A 625 -7.33 -8.76 -14.25
CA ASP A 625 -7.95 -7.53 -14.71
C ASP A 625 -6.93 -6.45 -15.01
N HIS A 626 -7.14 -5.75 -16.10
CA HIS A 626 -6.43 -4.53 -16.44
C HIS A 626 -7.27 -3.31 -16.10
N PHE A 627 -6.64 -2.16 -15.98
CA PHE A 627 -7.39 -0.92 -15.91
C PHE A 627 -8.16 -0.70 -17.22
N TRP A 628 -9.33 -0.07 -17.15
CA TRP A 628 -10.19 0.15 -18.31
C TRP A 628 -9.45 0.79 -19.49
N GLY A 629 -9.62 0.21 -20.68
CA GLY A 629 -8.97 0.65 -21.90
C GLY A 629 -7.51 0.20 -22.06
N LYS A 630 -6.94 -0.54 -21.07
CA LYS A 630 -5.55 -1.03 -21.11
C LYS A 630 -5.44 -2.55 -21.31
N GLY A 631 -6.55 -3.27 -21.21
CA GLY A 631 -6.59 -4.72 -21.41
C GLY A 631 -7.94 -5.29 -21.01
N PRO A 632 -8.01 -6.63 -20.82
CA PRO A 632 -9.25 -7.30 -20.42
C PRO A 632 -9.66 -6.93 -19.01
N VAL A 633 -10.97 -6.80 -18.81
CA VAL A 633 -11.62 -6.67 -17.50
C VAL A 633 -12.71 -7.74 -17.43
N GLY A 634 -12.77 -8.47 -16.34
CA GLY A 634 -13.78 -9.49 -16.11
C GLY A 634 -15.15 -8.89 -15.75
N PRO A 635 -16.21 -9.72 -15.68
CA PRO A 635 -17.53 -9.25 -15.27
C PRO A 635 -17.64 -9.08 -13.76
N ASP A 636 -18.58 -8.25 -13.32
CA ASP A 636 -19.00 -8.17 -11.93
C ASP A 636 -19.58 -9.51 -11.47
N LEU A 637 -19.18 -9.93 -10.28
CA LEU A 637 -19.76 -11.09 -9.62
C LEU A 637 -20.66 -10.63 -8.48
N ARG A 638 -21.96 -10.92 -8.55
CA ARG A 638 -22.94 -10.47 -7.57
C ARG A 638 -23.72 -11.62 -6.95
N GLY A 639 -24.07 -11.51 -5.68
CA GLY A 639 -24.95 -12.45 -4.99
C GLY A 639 -24.51 -13.91 -5.15
N ALA A 640 -25.40 -14.76 -5.72
CA ALA A 640 -25.15 -16.19 -5.92
C ALA A 640 -24.12 -16.53 -7.01
N GLU A 641 -23.65 -15.57 -7.80
CA GLU A 641 -22.59 -15.77 -8.78
C GLU A 641 -21.24 -16.00 -8.09
N ARG A 642 -21.06 -15.46 -6.89
CA ARG A 642 -19.87 -15.65 -6.05
C ARG A 642 -19.96 -16.97 -5.28
N ILE A 643 -19.06 -17.88 -5.56
CA ILE A 643 -19.06 -19.20 -4.87
C ILE A 643 -17.91 -19.36 -3.88
N GLY A 644 -17.00 -18.39 -3.82
CA GLY A 644 -15.86 -18.40 -2.92
C GLY A 644 -14.96 -17.19 -3.13
N PHE A 645 -13.85 -17.17 -2.39
CA PHE A 645 -12.88 -16.09 -2.41
C PHE A 645 -11.46 -16.65 -2.44
N TRP A 646 -10.55 -15.85 -2.97
CA TRP A 646 -9.12 -16.14 -2.95
C TRP A 646 -8.34 -14.97 -2.36
N ARG A 647 -7.19 -15.29 -1.81
CA ARG A 647 -6.19 -14.33 -1.32
C ARG A 647 -4.81 -14.75 -1.81
N LEU A 648 -4.07 -13.79 -2.35
CA LEU A 648 -2.67 -13.89 -2.68
C LEU A 648 -1.89 -12.95 -1.76
N ALA A 649 -0.82 -13.44 -1.14
CA ALA A 649 0.05 -12.62 -0.28
C ALA A 649 1.50 -13.10 -0.38
N GLY A 650 2.44 -12.18 -0.17
CA GLY A 650 3.86 -12.50 -0.16
C GLY A 650 4.70 -11.33 0.37
N PRO A 651 5.99 -11.56 0.67
CA PRO A 651 6.90 -10.51 1.13
C PRO A 651 7.21 -9.50 0.02
N THR A 652 7.50 -8.25 0.41
CA THR A 652 7.86 -7.15 -0.51
C THR A 652 9.34 -7.07 -0.82
#